data_325ec5a69a61f0ef58845370cb153de1
#
_entry.id   325ec5a69a61f0ef58845370cb153de1
#
_cell.length_a   1.000
_cell.length_b   1.000
_cell.length_c   1.000
_cell.angle_alpha   90.00
_cell.angle_beta   90.00
_cell.angle_gamma   90.00
#
_symmetry.space_group_name_H-M   'P 1'
#
loop_
_entity.id
_entity.type
_entity.pdbx_description
1 polymer ?
#
loop_
_entity_poly.entity_id
_entity_poly.type
_entity_poly.pdbx_seq_one_letter_code
_entity_poly.pdbx_strand_id
1 'polypeptide(L)'
;MRDGFIKVAAVTPKVVVADPVENTIRIKAAVMEAAANGAKVIVCPELCITGYTCGDLFLQETLLRSARERLVWLAKELGALDAVVFVGLPLMHEGKLYNVAAALNKGEIIGIVPKTHIPNYNEFYEARYFSPGKEEAEGVDIAPAYHVPMGSHILFQCDDVLPELVIGVEICEDVWTPNPPSISHALAGATLIVNLSASDETTGKDIYRRELVAGQSARLLCGYIYASAGDGESTQDVVYSGHNIIAENGVVLAESERFTNETVYSEIDMERLVSERRRMSTFAAGSRSEDYLRFSFFIDKSDTTLSRFVDPAPFVPGNKGKRDKRCEEILAIQSMGLKKRLEHTRCKCAVVGISGGLDSTLALLVTVQAFDRLKLPREQIYAVTMPGFGTTDRTYENALSLIRCLGAKLIEVDIKEAVRIHFRDIGQDESVHDVTYENGQARERTQILMDIANKNNGMVIGTGDMSELALGWATYNGDHMSMYGVNVSVPKTLVRHLVHYYADTCGNKELSTVLYDVLDTPVSPELLPPENGKIAQKTEDIVGPYELHDFYLYYVMRFGFAPAKIYRLAQVAFAGQYDNAVILKWLKTFYRRFFSQQFKRSCLPDGPKVGTVAVSPRGDLRMPSDASVRIWMDEIEHLK
;
A
#
# COMPACT_ATOMS: atom_id res chain seq x y z
N MET A 1 6.42 12.18 15.65
CA MET A 1 6.60 10.91 14.93
C MET A 1 5.66 9.84 15.44
N ARG A 2 4.43 10.25 15.63
CA ARG A 2 3.36 9.33 16.03
C ARG A 2 3.11 8.31 14.91
N ASP A 3 2.92 7.06 15.29
CA ASP A 3 2.60 5.94 14.40
C ASP A 3 3.70 5.66 13.34
N GLY A 4 4.98 5.97 13.65
CA GLY A 4 6.10 5.68 12.78
C GLY A 4 6.29 6.63 11.59
N PHE A 5 5.48 7.68 11.44
CA PHE A 5 5.61 8.63 10.36
C PHE A 5 6.66 9.70 10.63
N ILE A 6 7.55 9.92 9.66
CA ILE A 6 8.52 11.00 9.68
C ILE A 6 8.42 11.82 8.41
N LYS A 7 8.38 13.16 8.55
CA LYS A 7 8.38 14.07 7.41
C LYS A 7 9.81 14.30 6.92
N VAL A 8 9.99 14.17 5.62
CA VAL A 8 11.27 14.30 4.94
C VAL A 8 11.19 15.33 3.82
N ALA A 9 12.35 15.88 3.42
CA ALA A 9 12.44 16.83 2.31
C ALA A 9 13.65 16.54 1.41
N ALA A 10 13.45 16.65 0.10
CA ALA A 10 14.51 16.79 -0.89
C ALA A 10 14.52 18.24 -1.38
N VAL A 11 15.65 18.90 -1.23
CA VAL A 11 15.79 20.36 -1.42
C VAL A 11 16.76 20.65 -2.56
N THR A 12 16.40 21.49 -3.50
CA THR A 12 17.29 21.95 -4.59
C THR A 12 17.53 23.46 -4.49
N PRO A 13 18.56 23.90 -3.74
CA PRO A 13 18.92 25.32 -3.70
C PRO A 13 19.53 25.76 -5.05
N LYS A 14 19.24 26.97 -5.48
CA LYS A 14 19.91 27.52 -6.65
C LYS A 14 21.38 27.85 -6.32
N VAL A 15 22.30 27.12 -6.95
CA VAL A 15 23.74 27.29 -6.70
C VAL A 15 24.35 28.38 -7.54
N VAL A 16 25.53 28.86 -7.13
CA VAL A 16 26.46 29.65 -7.90
C VAL A 16 27.75 28.84 -7.99
N VAL A 17 28.17 28.50 -9.20
CA VAL A 17 29.34 27.67 -9.44
C VAL A 17 30.59 28.27 -8.83
N ALA A 18 31.32 27.49 -8.02
CA ALA A 18 32.55 27.88 -7.32
C ALA A 18 32.38 28.99 -6.26
N ASP A 19 31.16 29.20 -5.74
CA ASP A 19 30.93 30.15 -4.64
C ASP A 19 30.36 29.48 -3.39
N PRO A 20 31.22 28.82 -2.56
CA PRO A 20 30.77 28.17 -1.33
C PRO A 20 30.10 29.12 -0.33
N VAL A 21 30.43 30.41 -0.35
CA VAL A 21 29.87 31.40 0.57
C VAL A 21 28.40 31.64 0.27
N GLU A 22 28.10 31.99 -0.97
CA GLU A 22 26.72 32.23 -1.42
C GLU A 22 25.88 30.93 -1.33
N ASN A 23 26.44 29.81 -1.78
CA ASN A 23 25.73 28.51 -1.78
C ASN A 23 25.30 28.09 -0.38
N THR A 24 26.18 28.22 0.63
CA THR A 24 25.81 27.84 2.01
C THR A 24 24.78 28.78 2.63
N ILE A 25 24.71 30.04 2.24
CA ILE A 25 23.64 30.96 2.63
C ILE A 25 22.30 30.47 2.06
N ARG A 26 22.27 30.13 0.77
CA ARG A 26 21.05 29.60 0.12
C ARG A 26 20.64 28.22 0.65
N ILE A 27 21.61 27.32 0.87
CA ILE A 27 21.35 26.01 1.51
C ILE A 27 20.73 26.23 2.89
N LYS A 28 21.33 27.10 3.73
CA LYS A 28 20.77 27.42 5.06
C LYS A 28 19.31 27.87 4.95
N ALA A 29 19.02 28.82 4.06
CA ALA A 29 17.67 29.36 3.90
C ALA A 29 16.67 28.27 3.51
N ALA A 30 17.00 27.45 2.52
CA ALA A 30 16.15 26.36 2.05
C ALA A 30 15.96 25.24 3.09
N VAL A 31 17.01 24.89 3.83
CA VAL A 31 16.97 23.91 4.92
C VAL A 31 16.11 24.42 6.10
N MET A 32 16.25 25.68 6.47
CA MET A 32 15.42 26.29 7.52
C MET A 32 13.94 26.33 7.13
N GLU A 33 13.65 26.65 5.86
CA GLU A 33 12.27 26.58 5.33
C GLU A 33 11.73 25.16 5.39
N ALA A 34 12.52 24.16 4.96
CA ALA A 34 12.13 22.76 4.99
C ALA A 34 11.82 22.28 6.43
N ALA A 35 12.66 22.66 7.39
CA ALA A 35 12.43 22.34 8.81
C ALA A 35 11.21 23.08 9.39
N ALA A 36 10.98 24.34 9.00
CA ALA A 36 9.78 25.08 9.38
C ALA A 36 8.49 24.41 8.88
N ASN A 37 8.56 23.72 7.73
CA ASN A 37 7.51 22.87 7.19
C ASN A 37 7.44 21.48 7.87
N GLY A 38 8.23 21.23 8.91
CA GLY A 38 8.20 20.03 9.73
C GLY A 38 9.09 18.88 9.26
N ALA A 39 9.95 19.08 8.27
CA ALA A 39 10.89 18.05 7.82
C ALA A 39 11.96 17.78 8.88
N LYS A 40 12.22 16.50 9.17
CA LYS A 40 13.20 16.01 10.13
C LYS A 40 14.43 15.36 9.47
N VAL A 41 14.30 14.95 8.24
CA VAL A 41 15.41 14.51 7.39
C VAL A 41 15.40 15.37 6.14
N ILE A 42 16.48 16.11 5.88
CA ILE A 42 16.57 17.07 4.80
C ILE A 42 17.81 16.74 3.96
N VAL A 43 17.61 16.56 2.66
CA VAL A 43 18.66 16.12 1.74
C VAL A 43 18.87 17.21 0.68
N CYS A 44 20.10 17.70 0.56
CA CYS A 44 20.55 18.60 -0.50
C CYS A 44 21.29 17.83 -1.60
N PRO A 45 21.52 18.44 -2.78
CA PRO A 45 22.20 17.79 -3.90
C PRO A 45 23.69 17.50 -3.66
N GLU A 46 24.24 16.65 -4.51
CA GLU A 46 25.67 16.36 -4.63
C GLU A 46 26.45 17.64 -4.88
N LEU A 47 27.59 17.81 -4.19
CA LEU A 47 28.51 18.94 -4.31
C LEU A 47 27.84 20.35 -4.22
N CYS A 48 26.68 20.44 -3.60
CA CYS A 48 25.87 21.68 -3.57
C CYS A 48 26.58 22.85 -2.85
N ILE A 49 27.61 22.61 -2.02
CA ILE A 49 28.38 23.67 -1.37
C ILE A 49 29.25 24.42 -2.41
N THR A 50 29.78 23.74 -3.43
CA THR A 50 30.61 24.33 -4.46
C THR A 50 29.87 24.57 -5.79
N GLY A 51 28.81 23.79 -6.04
CA GLY A 51 28.30 23.42 -7.34
C GLY A 51 29.04 22.19 -7.89
N TYR A 52 28.33 21.35 -8.63
CA TYR A 52 28.87 20.16 -9.26
C TYR A 52 29.79 20.48 -10.44
N THR A 53 29.49 21.53 -11.19
CA THR A 53 30.11 21.87 -12.47
C THR A 53 31.35 22.76 -12.35
N CYS A 54 32.10 22.63 -11.24
CA CYS A 54 33.32 23.43 -11.02
C CYS A 54 34.52 23.02 -11.90
N GLY A 55 34.53 21.85 -12.52
CA GLY A 55 35.61 21.38 -13.39
C GLY A 55 36.97 21.40 -12.71
N ASP A 56 38.00 21.88 -13.43
CA ASP A 56 39.38 21.93 -12.91
C ASP A 56 39.55 22.87 -11.70
N LEU A 57 38.52 23.65 -11.32
CA LEU A 57 38.59 24.43 -10.07
C LEU A 57 38.61 23.53 -8.84
N PHE A 58 38.14 22.27 -8.91
CA PHE A 58 38.31 21.28 -7.84
C PHE A 58 39.78 20.98 -7.52
N LEU A 59 40.72 21.32 -8.39
CA LEU A 59 42.17 21.17 -8.14
C LEU A 59 42.78 22.36 -7.40
N GLN A 60 41.96 23.38 -7.07
CA GLN A 60 42.46 24.62 -6.47
C GLN A 60 42.18 24.66 -4.96
N GLU A 61 43.24 24.75 -4.15
CA GLU A 61 43.17 24.83 -2.69
C GLU A 61 42.23 25.89 -2.14
N THR A 62 42.11 27.01 -2.85
CA THR A 62 41.22 28.14 -2.45
C THR A 62 39.77 27.68 -2.39
N LEU A 63 39.31 26.92 -3.40
CA LEU A 63 37.94 26.40 -3.44
C LEU A 63 37.71 25.35 -2.35
N LEU A 64 38.64 24.42 -2.21
CA LEU A 64 38.53 23.29 -1.25
C LEU A 64 38.56 23.78 0.21
N ARG A 65 39.45 24.75 0.51
CA ARG A 65 39.49 25.37 1.83
C ARG A 65 38.20 26.12 2.14
N SER A 66 37.71 26.94 1.19
CA SER A 66 36.44 27.64 1.35
C SER A 66 35.27 26.67 1.58
N ALA A 67 35.17 25.59 0.79
CA ALA A 67 34.12 24.56 0.97
C ALA A 67 34.14 23.95 2.38
N ARG A 68 35.33 23.58 2.88
CA ARG A 68 35.50 23.04 4.23
C ARG A 68 35.12 24.03 5.34
N GLU A 69 35.59 25.29 5.23
CA GLU A 69 35.26 26.35 6.19
C GLU A 69 33.75 26.63 6.21
N ARG A 70 33.11 26.61 5.04
CA ARG A 70 31.68 26.85 4.89
C ARG A 70 30.83 25.67 5.38
N LEU A 71 31.30 24.43 5.28
CA LEU A 71 30.65 23.29 5.92
C LEU A 71 30.57 23.47 7.45
N VAL A 72 31.69 23.84 8.08
CA VAL A 72 31.75 24.09 9.53
C VAL A 72 30.84 25.26 9.93
N TRP A 73 30.84 26.33 9.15
CA TRP A 73 29.93 27.45 9.34
C TRP A 73 28.47 27.01 9.27
N LEU A 74 28.10 26.26 8.22
CA LEU A 74 26.75 25.77 8.02
C LEU A 74 26.28 24.86 9.16
N ALA A 75 27.13 23.94 9.61
CA ALA A 75 26.81 23.08 10.76
C ALA A 75 26.44 23.90 12.00
N LYS A 76 27.22 24.92 12.33
CA LYS A 76 26.96 25.82 13.48
C LYS A 76 25.67 26.62 13.32
N GLU A 77 25.44 27.18 12.13
CA GLU A 77 24.23 27.95 11.83
C GLU A 77 22.93 27.12 11.90
N LEU A 78 23.04 25.82 11.65
CA LEU A 78 21.93 24.86 11.77
C LEU A 78 21.85 24.23 13.17
N GLY A 79 22.65 24.65 14.14
CA GLY A 79 22.74 24.05 15.47
C GLY A 79 21.44 24.00 16.27
N ALA A 80 20.57 24.98 16.10
CA ALA A 80 19.25 25.01 16.72
C ALA A 80 18.17 24.22 15.96
N LEU A 81 18.53 23.66 14.79
CA LEU A 81 17.58 22.97 13.94
C LEU A 81 17.25 21.57 14.49
N ASP A 82 15.98 21.25 14.51
CA ASP A 82 15.49 19.94 14.93
C ASP A 82 15.31 19.01 13.73
N ALA A 83 16.43 18.73 13.06
CA ALA A 83 16.52 17.85 11.89
C ALA A 83 17.94 17.33 11.70
N VAL A 84 18.09 16.22 10.98
CA VAL A 84 19.35 15.79 10.38
C VAL A 84 19.38 16.27 8.92
N VAL A 85 20.53 16.86 8.51
CA VAL A 85 20.70 17.47 7.18
C VAL A 85 21.88 16.83 6.47
N PHE A 86 21.71 16.47 5.20
CA PHE A 86 22.77 15.92 4.34
C PHE A 86 23.11 16.92 3.26
N VAL A 87 24.42 17.26 3.15
CA VAL A 87 24.93 18.24 2.18
C VAL A 87 26.17 17.70 1.45
N GLY A 88 26.28 17.99 0.16
CA GLY A 88 27.39 17.54 -0.70
C GLY A 88 28.53 18.55 -0.80
N LEU A 89 29.79 18.10 -0.74
CA LEU A 89 30.98 18.92 -0.93
C LEU A 89 32.21 18.10 -1.38
N PRO A 90 33.22 18.76 -1.99
CA PRO A 90 34.54 18.14 -2.19
C PRO A 90 35.35 18.20 -0.89
N LEU A 91 36.03 17.10 -0.53
CA LEU A 91 36.83 17.03 0.69
C LEU A 91 38.19 16.36 0.43
N MET A 92 39.29 17.05 0.83
CA MET A 92 40.63 16.49 0.83
C MET A 92 40.88 15.64 2.08
N HIS A 93 41.36 14.42 1.89
CA HIS A 93 41.83 13.55 2.96
C HIS A 93 43.02 12.71 2.47
N GLU A 94 44.11 12.62 3.24
CA GLU A 94 45.31 11.87 2.92
C GLU A 94 45.87 12.08 1.50
N GLY A 95 45.84 13.32 1.03
CA GLY A 95 46.33 13.69 -0.30
C GLY A 95 45.46 13.26 -1.47
N LYS A 96 44.21 12.81 -1.20
CA LYS A 96 43.19 12.48 -2.19
C LYS A 96 41.99 13.37 -2.03
N LEU A 97 41.32 13.66 -3.13
CA LEU A 97 40.07 14.42 -3.14
C LEU A 97 38.87 13.45 -3.27
N TYR A 98 37.88 13.65 -2.44
CA TYR A 98 36.65 12.85 -2.42
C TYR A 98 35.42 13.73 -2.63
N ASN A 99 34.46 13.20 -3.36
CA ASN A 99 33.11 13.73 -3.44
C ASN A 99 32.33 13.12 -2.26
N VAL A 100 31.86 13.94 -1.33
CA VAL A 100 31.30 13.44 -0.06
C VAL A 100 29.96 14.04 0.27
N ALA A 101 29.15 13.30 1.04
CA ALA A 101 27.99 13.75 1.75
C ALA A 101 28.33 13.91 3.24
N ALA A 102 28.12 15.09 3.80
CA ALA A 102 28.26 15.35 5.23
C ALA A 102 26.89 15.35 5.91
N ALA A 103 26.78 14.61 7.03
CA ALA A 103 25.61 14.59 7.89
C ALA A 103 25.75 15.60 9.02
N LEU A 104 24.79 16.53 9.13
CA LEU A 104 24.78 17.59 10.12
C LEU A 104 23.59 17.40 11.08
N ASN A 105 23.85 17.49 12.39
CA ASN A 105 22.81 17.45 13.42
C ASN A 105 23.24 18.26 14.65
N LYS A 106 22.33 19.07 15.19
CA LYS A 106 22.53 19.85 16.43
C LYS A 106 23.85 20.65 16.47
N GLY A 107 24.30 21.17 15.35
CA GLY A 107 25.52 22.02 15.24
C GLY A 107 26.81 21.27 14.97
N GLU A 108 26.77 19.95 14.85
CA GLU A 108 27.92 19.08 14.64
C GLU A 108 27.88 18.38 13.28
N ILE A 109 29.03 18.00 12.78
CA ILE A 109 29.22 17.11 11.64
C ILE A 109 29.36 15.70 12.23
N ILE A 110 28.30 14.91 12.14
CA ILE A 110 28.22 13.60 12.80
C ILE A 110 28.81 12.45 11.98
N GLY A 111 29.11 12.68 10.71
CA GLY A 111 29.75 11.71 9.83
C GLY A 111 29.81 12.19 8.39
N ILE A 112 30.70 11.57 7.62
CA ILE A 112 30.96 11.86 6.21
C ILE A 112 30.95 10.56 5.44
N VAL A 113 30.18 10.54 4.33
CA VAL A 113 30.09 9.39 3.43
C VAL A 113 30.65 9.77 2.07
N PRO A 114 31.77 9.15 1.62
CA PRO A 114 32.33 9.41 0.30
C PRO A 114 31.58 8.60 -0.78
N LYS A 115 31.51 9.15 -1.99
CA LYS A 115 30.99 8.48 -3.17
C LYS A 115 31.79 7.21 -3.46
N THR A 116 31.10 6.09 -3.64
CA THR A 116 31.73 4.78 -3.84
C THR A 116 32.08 4.57 -5.31
N HIS A 117 31.19 4.91 -6.22
CA HIS A 117 31.37 4.71 -7.66
C HIS A 117 31.56 6.03 -8.37
N ILE A 118 32.72 6.22 -8.97
CA ILE A 118 33.12 7.46 -9.65
C ILE A 118 32.86 7.29 -11.15
N PRO A 119 31.89 7.98 -11.77
CA PRO A 119 31.62 7.89 -13.20
C PRO A 119 32.74 8.53 -14.01
N ASN A 120 33.14 7.85 -15.09
CA ASN A 120 34.15 8.33 -16.02
C ASN A 120 33.86 7.81 -17.43
N TYR A 121 32.71 8.20 -17.96
CA TYR A 121 32.21 7.82 -19.29
C TYR A 121 31.28 8.92 -19.83
N ASN A 122 31.15 9.03 -21.16
CA ASN A 122 30.35 10.04 -21.86
C ASN A 122 30.65 11.47 -21.36
N GLU A 123 29.64 12.18 -20.85
CA GLU A 123 29.72 13.52 -20.25
C GLU A 123 30.36 13.54 -18.85
N PHE A 124 30.52 12.39 -18.21
CA PHE A 124 31.10 12.29 -16.86
C PHE A 124 32.61 12.01 -16.90
N TYR A 125 33.37 12.82 -16.17
CA TYR A 125 34.84 12.69 -16.04
C TYR A 125 35.30 12.94 -14.60
N GLU A 126 34.49 12.49 -13.62
CA GLU A 126 34.76 12.70 -12.20
C GLU A 126 36.07 12.06 -11.72
N ALA A 127 36.51 10.96 -12.33
CA ALA A 127 37.78 10.32 -11.99
C ALA A 127 39.03 11.21 -12.27
N ARG A 128 38.86 12.33 -13.00
CA ARG A 128 39.88 13.37 -13.15
C ARG A 128 40.18 14.06 -11.82
N TYR A 129 39.21 14.14 -10.92
CA TYR A 129 39.29 14.91 -9.67
C TYR A 129 39.19 14.01 -8.45
N PHE A 130 38.19 13.11 -8.42
CA PHE A 130 37.78 12.38 -7.23
C PHE A 130 38.27 10.94 -7.20
N SER A 131 38.59 10.50 -5.99
CA SER A 131 38.90 9.11 -5.69
C SER A 131 37.66 8.40 -5.15
N PRO A 132 37.48 7.07 -5.40
CA PRO A 132 36.39 6.31 -4.81
C PRO A 132 36.57 6.23 -3.28
N GLY A 133 35.44 6.24 -2.57
CA GLY A 133 35.42 6.10 -1.12
C GLY A 133 35.85 4.74 -0.63
N LYS A 134 36.42 4.69 0.58
CA LYS A 134 36.72 3.44 1.29
C LYS A 134 35.49 2.96 2.06
N GLU A 135 35.35 1.65 2.22
CA GLU A 135 34.27 1.06 3.03
C GLU A 135 34.48 1.34 4.53
N GLU A 136 35.69 1.08 5.03
CA GLU A 136 36.04 1.30 6.42
C GLU A 136 36.05 2.80 6.77
N ALA A 137 35.55 3.11 7.96
CA ALA A 137 35.53 4.48 8.44
C ALA A 137 36.87 4.86 9.07
N GLU A 138 37.42 5.99 8.62
CA GLU A 138 38.63 6.62 9.14
C GLU A 138 38.27 7.97 9.79
N GLY A 139 39.08 8.45 10.73
CA GLY A 139 38.90 9.79 11.29
C GLY A 139 39.44 10.87 10.39
N VAL A 140 38.64 11.87 10.06
CA VAL A 140 39.05 13.04 9.29
C VAL A 140 39.04 14.28 10.15
N ASP A 141 40.13 15.06 10.14
CA ASP A 141 40.23 16.30 10.91
C ASP A 141 39.60 17.45 10.14
N ILE A 142 38.46 17.92 10.64
CA ILE A 142 37.79 19.13 10.18
C ILE A 142 37.75 20.11 11.36
N ALA A 143 38.63 21.11 11.36
CA ALA A 143 38.65 22.09 12.45
C ALA A 143 37.35 22.94 12.48
N PRO A 144 36.71 23.15 13.62
CA PRO A 144 37.10 22.73 14.98
C PRO A 144 36.62 21.33 15.39
N ALA A 145 35.91 20.59 14.53
CA ALA A 145 35.48 19.22 14.81
C ALA A 145 36.65 18.26 14.48
N TYR A 146 37.20 17.61 15.51
CA TYR A 146 38.26 16.64 15.34
C TYR A 146 37.69 15.23 15.25
N HIS A 147 38.28 14.38 14.40
CA HIS A 147 37.96 12.97 14.23
C HIS A 147 36.50 12.69 13.80
N VAL A 148 36.02 13.43 12.80
CA VAL A 148 34.75 13.11 12.14
C VAL A 148 34.92 11.80 11.39
N PRO A 149 34.05 10.79 11.60
CA PRO A 149 34.15 9.52 10.87
C PRO A 149 33.84 9.73 9.39
N MET A 150 34.67 9.17 8.49
CA MET A 150 34.48 9.17 7.05
C MET A 150 34.64 7.76 6.47
N GLY A 151 33.60 7.23 5.84
CA GLY A 151 33.59 5.92 5.18
C GLY A 151 32.22 5.63 4.57
N SER A 152 32.16 4.70 3.62
CA SER A 152 30.88 4.34 2.99
C SER A 152 30.04 3.38 3.87
N HIS A 153 30.66 2.64 4.81
CA HIS A 153 29.97 1.75 5.73
C HIS A 153 29.57 2.45 7.05
N ILE A 154 28.91 3.60 6.90
CA ILE A 154 28.36 4.36 8.03
C ILE A 154 26.84 4.42 7.91
N LEU A 155 26.14 4.19 9.03
CA LEU A 155 24.70 4.43 9.17
C LEU A 155 24.44 5.49 10.24
N PHE A 156 23.38 6.28 10.04
CA PHE A 156 22.92 7.28 11.01
C PHE A 156 21.60 6.80 11.62
N GLN A 157 21.51 6.73 12.93
CA GLN A 157 20.36 6.16 13.66
C GLN A 157 19.75 7.14 14.63
N CYS A 158 18.41 7.19 14.66
CA CYS A 158 17.65 7.92 15.67
C CYS A 158 17.33 6.97 16.83
N ASP A 159 18.14 6.96 17.90
CA ASP A 159 18.05 5.94 18.94
C ASP A 159 16.89 6.16 19.91
N ASP A 160 16.44 7.39 20.12
CA ASP A 160 15.52 7.77 21.20
C ASP A 160 14.05 7.87 20.76
N VAL A 161 13.77 8.56 19.69
CA VAL A 161 12.38 8.94 19.31
C VAL A 161 11.78 8.00 18.26
N LEU A 162 12.60 7.48 17.35
CA LEU A 162 12.19 6.61 16.25
C LEU A 162 13.31 5.61 15.89
N PRO A 163 13.55 4.58 16.71
CA PRO A 163 14.65 3.63 16.51
C PRO A 163 14.61 2.89 15.16
N GLU A 164 13.43 2.82 14.54
CA GLU A 164 13.25 2.28 13.19
C GLU A 164 13.86 3.15 12.10
N LEU A 165 14.19 4.41 12.39
CA LEU A 165 14.82 5.33 11.46
C LEU A 165 16.33 5.13 11.47
N VAL A 166 16.82 4.37 10.51
CA VAL A 166 18.24 4.15 10.24
C VAL A 166 18.52 4.58 8.81
N ILE A 167 19.42 5.55 8.64
CA ILE A 167 19.70 6.21 7.37
C ILE A 167 21.01 5.72 6.79
N GLY A 168 20.98 5.22 5.55
CA GLY A 168 22.14 4.96 4.71
C GLY A 168 22.27 6.04 3.64
N VAL A 169 23.49 6.36 3.24
CA VAL A 169 23.80 7.43 2.29
C VAL A 169 24.52 6.86 1.08
N GLU A 170 24.09 7.25 -0.11
CA GLU A 170 24.79 7.02 -1.37
C GLU A 170 24.76 8.30 -2.24
N ILE A 171 25.65 8.38 -3.23
CA ILE A 171 25.79 9.62 -4.00
C ILE A 171 25.66 9.32 -5.49
N CYS A 172 24.64 9.92 -6.11
CA CYS A 172 24.37 9.97 -7.55
C CYS A 172 24.61 8.64 -8.27
N GLU A 173 25.78 8.48 -8.92
CA GLU A 173 26.17 7.28 -9.68
C GLU A 173 26.01 5.98 -8.90
N ASP A 174 26.15 6.02 -7.59
CA ASP A 174 26.06 4.82 -6.76
C ASP A 174 24.79 4.02 -7.02
N VAL A 175 23.61 4.68 -7.22
CA VAL A 175 22.35 3.98 -7.51
C VAL A 175 22.26 3.42 -8.93
N TRP A 176 23.06 3.92 -9.87
CA TRP A 176 23.03 3.51 -11.29
C TRP A 176 23.86 2.24 -11.54
N THR A 177 24.72 1.87 -10.61
CA THR A 177 25.57 0.69 -10.72
C THR A 177 24.79 -0.60 -10.53
N PRO A 178 25.28 -1.76 -11.04
CA PRO A 178 24.62 -3.05 -10.85
C PRO A 178 24.51 -3.49 -9.38
N ASN A 179 25.43 -3.03 -8.52
CA ASN A 179 25.44 -3.32 -7.09
C ASN A 179 25.58 -2.01 -6.28
N PRO A 180 24.49 -1.24 -6.14
CA PRO A 180 24.54 0.01 -5.41
C PRO A 180 24.79 -0.19 -3.91
N PRO A 181 25.52 0.74 -3.23
CA PRO A 181 25.80 0.67 -1.79
C PRO A 181 24.55 0.51 -0.93
N SER A 182 23.42 1.07 -1.35
CA SER A 182 22.13 0.94 -0.65
C SER A 182 21.68 -0.50 -0.41
N ILE A 183 22.13 -1.48 -1.22
CA ILE A 183 21.88 -2.91 -0.95
C ILE A 183 22.54 -3.31 0.37
N SER A 184 23.83 -3.03 0.52
CA SER A 184 24.58 -3.33 1.75
C SER A 184 24.06 -2.53 2.94
N HIS A 185 23.71 -1.24 2.74
CA HIS A 185 23.10 -0.39 3.79
C HIS A 185 21.79 -0.99 4.31
N ALA A 186 20.88 -1.42 3.41
CA ALA A 186 19.61 -2.03 3.80
C ALA A 186 19.79 -3.36 4.52
N LEU A 187 20.75 -4.21 4.08
CA LEU A 187 21.11 -5.46 4.76
C LEU A 187 21.78 -5.22 6.11
N ALA A 188 22.49 -4.10 6.28
CA ALA A 188 23.02 -3.65 7.57
C ALA A 188 21.95 -3.04 8.49
N GLY A 189 20.74 -2.77 7.98
CA GLY A 189 19.61 -2.31 8.75
C GLY A 189 19.06 -0.94 8.37
N ALA A 190 19.62 -0.23 7.37
CA ALA A 190 19.09 1.04 6.92
C ALA A 190 17.64 0.87 6.42
N THR A 191 16.74 1.69 6.91
CA THR A 191 15.33 1.74 6.53
C THR A 191 14.99 2.94 5.65
N LEU A 192 15.90 3.91 5.61
CA LEU A 192 15.85 5.08 4.74
C LEU A 192 17.17 5.22 4.01
N ILE A 193 17.12 5.41 2.70
CA ILE A 193 18.27 5.75 1.87
C ILE A 193 18.14 7.21 1.44
N VAL A 194 19.22 7.96 1.56
CA VAL A 194 19.34 9.31 1.00
C VAL A 194 20.39 9.29 -0.11
N ASN A 195 20.04 9.88 -1.24
CA ASN A 195 20.92 9.99 -2.40
C ASN A 195 21.05 11.46 -2.80
N LEU A 196 22.27 11.97 -2.66
CA LEU A 196 22.65 13.31 -3.09
C LEU A 196 23.10 13.21 -4.54
N SER A 197 22.41 13.86 -5.45
CA SER A 197 22.65 13.71 -6.89
C SER A 197 22.95 15.03 -7.59
N ALA A 198 23.71 14.92 -8.68
CA ALA A 198 23.84 15.93 -9.72
C ALA A 198 23.71 15.22 -11.08
N SER A 199 22.52 14.71 -11.34
CA SER A 199 22.22 13.99 -12.58
C SER A 199 21.75 14.99 -13.63
N ASP A 200 22.50 15.06 -14.74
CA ASP A 200 22.13 15.83 -15.91
C ASP A 200 20.81 15.35 -16.52
N GLU A 201 20.22 16.17 -17.37
CA GLU A 201 18.93 15.85 -17.98
C GLU A 201 19.09 15.61 -19.48
N THR A 202 18.70 14.44 -19.93
CA THR A 202 18.55 14.07 -21.33
C THR A 202 17.15 13.52 -21.59
N THR A 203 16.70 13.53 -22.83
CA THR A 203 15.33 13.09 -23.19
C THR A 203 15.06 11.67 -22.75
N GLY A 204 14.06 11.50 -21.88
CA GLY A 204 13.63 10.19 -21.36
C GLY A 204 14.38 9.67 -20.14
N LYS A 205 15.44 10.35 -19.68
CA LYS A 205 16.21 9.99 -18.50
C LYS A 205 15.38 10.10 -17.21
N ASP A 206 14.42 11.01 -17.18
CA ASP A 206 13.47 11.19 -16.06
C ASP A 206 12.67 9.93 -15.77
N ILE A 207 12.16 9.26 -16.80
CA ILE A 207 11.38 8.01 -16.64
C ILE A 207 12.29 6.93 -16.03
N TYR A 208 13.48 6.75 -16.61
CA TYR A 208 14.43 5.75 -16.12
C TYR A 208 14.87 6.03 -14.67
N ARG A 209 15.20 7.29 -14.33
CA ARG A 209 15.54 7.72 -12.97
C ARG A 209 14.43 7.42 -11.98
N ARG A 210 13.19 7.75 -12.35
CA ARG A 210 12.01 7.51 -11.53
C ARG A 210 11.78 6.02 -11.28
N GLU A 211 11.90 5.19 -12.31
CA GLU A 211 11.76 3.73 -12.21
C GLU A 211 12.89 3.12 -11.39
N LEU A 212 14.13 3.60 -11.54
CA LEU A 212 15.30 3.15 -10.80
C LEU A 212 15.14 3.43 -9.29
N VAL A 213 14.80 4.66 -8.91
CA VAL A 213 14.59 5.06 -7.50
C VAL A 213 13.42 4.27 -6.89
N ALA A 214 12.28 4.20 -7.58
CA ALA A 214 11.13 3.43 -7.11
C ALA A 214 11.47 1.93 -7.00
N GLY A 215 12.13 1.37 -8.01
CA GLY A 215 12.55 -0.04 -8.02
C GLY A 215 13.53 -0.38 -6.91
N GLN A 216 14.49 0.49 -6.62
CA GLN A 216 15.45 0.30 -5.53
C GLN A 216 14.76 0.39 -4.16
N SER A 217 13.87 1.36 -3.96
CA SER A 217 13.03 1.46 -2.77
C SER A 217 12.19 0.20 -2.53
N ALA A 218 11.59 -0.37 -3.59
CA ALA A 218 10.81 -1.61 -3.53
C ALA A 218 11.66 -2.82 -3.16
N ARG A 219 12.81 -3.00 -3.83
CA ARG A 219 13.73 -4.13 -3.61
C ARG A 219 14.23 -4.16 -2.18
N LEU A 220 14.55 -3.00 -1.61
CA LEU A 220 15.16 -2.86 -0.30
C LEU A 220 14.14 -2.67 0.82
N LEU A 221 12.83 -2.60 0.51
CA LEU A 221 11.78 -2.31 1.48
C LEU A 221 12.16 -1.11 2.35
N CYS A 222 12.48 0.01 1.70
CA CYS A 222 12.96 1.23 2.37
C CYS A 222 12.27 2.49 1.85
N GLY A 223 12.38 3.56 2.63
CA GLY A 223 12.21 4.91 2.13
C GLY A 223 13.43 5.30 1.28
N TYR A 224 13.23 6.12 0.25
CA TYR A 224 14.32 6.61 -0.59
C TYR A 224 14.10 8.09 -0.93
N ILE A 225 15.10 8.92 -0.61
CA ILE A 225 15.10 10.35 -0.91
C ILE A 225 16.19 10.63 -1.92
N TYR A 226 15.82 11.10 -3.08
CA TYR A 226 16.72 11.48 -4.15
C TYR A 226 16.63 13.00 -4.34
N ALA A 227 17.72 13.72 -4.03
CA ALA A 227 17.81 15.18 -4.19
C ALA A 227 18.81 15.52 -5.29
N SER A 228 18.36 16.19 -6.34
CA SER A 228 19.18 16.45 -7.54
C SER A 228 19.48 17.93 -7.76
N ALA A 229 20.66 18.21 -8.29
CA ALA A 229 21.06 19.55 -8.72
C ALA A 229 20.11 20.10 -9.79
N GLY A 230 19.91 21.42 -9.79
CA GLY A 230 19.00 22.11 -10.67
C GLY A 230 19.61 23.37 -11.32
N ASP A 231 18.77 24.39 -11.49
CA ASP A 231 19.19 25.67 -12.03
C ASP A 231 20.29 26.33 -11.17
N GLY A 232 21.32 26.82 -11.80
CA GLY A 232 22.49 27.42 -11.18
C GLY A 232 23.80 26.71 -11.50
N GLU A 233 23.74 25.44 -11.89
CA GLU A 233 24.89 24.70 -12.42
C GLU A 233 25.28 25.24 -13.81
N SER A 234 26.55 25.06 -14.20
CA SER A 234 27.02 25.48 -15.54
C SER A 234 26.33 24.64 -16.62
N THR A 235 25.97 25.32 -17.71
CA THR A 235 25.30 24.70 -18.87
C THR A 235 26.24 24.64 -20.09
N GLN A 236 27.50 24.27 -19.88
CA GLN A 236 28.46 24.13 -20.99
C GLN A 236 27.98 23.12 -22.03
N ASP A 237 27.78 21.88 -21.58
CA ASP A 237 27.34 20.75 -22.44
C ASP A 237 26.04 20.09 -21.99
N VAL A 238 25.69 20.21 -20.71
CA VAL A 238 24.54 19.54 -20.08
C VAL A 238 23.72 20.51 -19.24
N VAL A 239 22.49 20.16 -18.94
CA VAL A 239 21.60 20.91 -18.04
C VAL A 239 21.14 20.02 -16.88
N TYR A 240 20.80 20.64 -15.76
CA TYR A 240 20.32 19.97 -14.55
C TYR A 240 18.90 20.40 -14.26
N SER A 241 18.04 19.43 -13.97
CA SER A 241 16.59 19.67 -13.92
C SER A 241 16.01 19.86 -12.52
N GLY A 242 16.77 19.59 -11.46
CA GLY A 242 16.24 19.62 -10.10
C GLY A 242 15.21 18.52 -9.83
N HIS A 243 15.31 17.38 -10.52
CA HIS A 243 14.35 16.29 -10.42
C HIS A 243 14.51 15.52 -9.08
N ASN A 244 13.78 15.98 -8.06
CA ASN A 244 13.73 15.38 -6.73
C ASN A 244 12.66 14.29 -6.65
N ILE A 245 12.94 13.18 -5.97
CA ILE A 245 12.02 12.04 -5.83
C ILE A 245 12.05 11.54 -4.40
N ILE A 246 10.87 11.36 -3.79
CA ILE A 246 10.69 10.67 -2.52
C ILE A 246 9.85 9.42 -2.78
N ALA A 247 10.41 8.24 -2.46
CA ALA A 247 9.74 6.96 -2.65
C ALA A 247 9.69 6.14 -1.35
N GLU A 248 8.69 5.27 -1.22
CA GLU A 248 8.51 4.34 -0.12
C GLU A 248 8.04 2.99 -0.66
N ASN A 249 8.86 1.95 -0.48
CA ASN A 249 8.53 0.59 -0.90
C ASN A 249 7.94 0.51 -2.31
N GLY A 250 8.58 1.16 -3.28
CA GLY A 250 8.21 1.15 -4.69
C GLY A 250 7.15 2.16 -5.12
N VAL A 251 6.63 2.94 -4.19
CA VAL A 251 5.63 3.98 -4.48
C VAL A 251 6.31 5.34 -4.43
N VAL A 252 6.27 6.11 -5.51
CA VAL A 252 6.68 7.51 -5.50
C VAL A 252 5.63 8.31 -4.76
N LEU A 253 6.04 8.92 -3.65
CA LEU A 253 5.16 9.70 -2.76
C LEU A 253 5.12 11.18 -3.16
N ALA A 254 6.27 11.71 -3.58
CA ALA A 254 6.40 13.09 -4.05
C ALA A 254 7.51 13.16 -5.11
N GLU A 255 7.34 14.05 -6.07
CA GLU A 255 8.24 14.27 -7.21
C GLU A 255 8.16 15.73 -7.60
N SER A 256 9.31 16.39 -7.85
CA SER A 256 9.35 17.77 -8.30
C SER A 256 9.03 17.89 -9.78
N GLU A 257 8.55 19.06 -10.19
CA GLU A 257 8.58 19.43 -11.60
C GLU A 257 10.03 19.62 -12.06
N ARG A 258 10.33 19.14 -13.27
CA ARG A 258 11.66 19.29 -13.84
C ARG A 258 11.92 20.73 -14.27
N PHE A 259 13.19 21.11 -14.25
CA PHE A 259 13.69 22.46 -14.60
C PHE A 259 13.21 23.55 -13.63
N THR A 260 12.99 23.15 -12.38
CA THR A 260 12.68 24.02 -11.25
C THR A 260 13.66 23.77 -10.11
N ASN A 261 13.77 24.74 -9.17
CA ASN A 261 14.50 24.56 -7.90
C ASN A 261 13.47 24.38 -6.77
N GLU A 262 12.71 23.30 -6.85
CA GLU A 262 11.61 23.02 -5.95
C GLU A 262 12.07 22.14 -4.78
N THR A 263 11.52 22.39 -3.60
CA THR A 263 11.61 21.47 -2.45
C THR A 263 10.39 20.57 -2.43
N VAL A 264 10.58 19.27 -2.41
CA VAL A 264 9.49 18.30 -2.28
C VAL A 264 9.48 17.68 -0.89
N TYR A 265 8.28 17.40 -0.40
CA TYR A 265 8.02 16.87 0.93
C TYR A 265 7.16 15.63 0.88
N SER A 266 7.37 14.70 1.79
CA SER A 266 6.43 13.63 2.10
C SER A 266 6.65 13.09 3.50
N GLU A 267 5.73 12.25 3.97
CA GLU A 267 5.89 11.51 5.22
C GLU A 267 6.15 10.03 4.87
N ILE A 268 7.28 9.49 5.38
CA ILE A 268 7.65 8.07 5.25
C ILE A 268 7.17 7.32 6.47
N ASP A 269 6.56 6.15 6.26
CA ASP A 269 6.05 5.27 7.31
C ASP A 269 7.09 4.20 7.69
N MET A 270 7.91 4.49 8.69
CA MET A 270 9.00 3.61 9.14
C MET A 270 8.48 2.29 9.73
N GLU A 271 7.37 2.32 10.48
CA GLU A 271 6.76 1.10 11.04
C GLU A 271 6.25 0.17 9.92
N ARG A 272 5.69 0.72 8.85
CA ARG A 272 5.30 -0.05 7.68
C ARG A 272 6.49 -0.79 7.07
N LEU A 273 7.60 -0.09 6.86
CA LEU A 273 8.80 -0.67 6.25
C LEU A 273 9.37 -1.82 7.10
N VAL A 274 9.45 -1.63 8.41
CA VAL A 274 9.89 -2.68 9.34
C VAL A 274 8.91 -3.86 9.36
N SER A 275 7.59 -3.60 9.32
CA SER A 275 6.57 -4.65 9.24
C SER A 275 6.69 -5.48 7.97
N GLU A 276 6.92 -4.83 6.82
CA GLU A 276 7.14 -5.52 5.54
C GLU A 276 8.39 -6.41 5.58
N ARG A 277 9.51 -5.90 6.08
CA ARG A 277 10.75 -6.68 6.24
C ARG A 277 10.55 -7.90 7.15
N ARG A 278 9.85 -7.74 8.28
CA ARG A 278 9.54 -8.84 9.22
C ARG A 278 8.72 -9.96 8.57
N ARG A 279 7.83 -9.61 7.62
CA ARG A 279 7.00 -10.58 6.89
C ARG A 279 7.74 -11.28 5.76
N MET A 280 8.76 -10.66 5.19
CA MET A 280 9.55 -11.21 4.10
C MET A 280 10.71 -12.03 4.64
N SER A 281 10.51 -13.34 4.82
CA SER A 281 11.53 -14.26 5.36
C SER A 281 12.83 -14.32 4.55
N THR A 282 12.80 -13.90 3.29
CA THR A 282 13.98 -13.82 2.42
C THR A 282 14.76 -12.51 2.54
N PHE A 283 14.24 -11.53 3.30
CA PHE A 283 14.98 -10.30 3.57
C PHE A 283 15.90 -10.50 4.77
N ALA A 284 17.21 -10.59 4.51
CA ALA A 284 18.24 -10.87 5.51
C ALA A 284 18.65 -9.60 6.28
N ALA A 285 17.71 -8.97 6.97
CA ALA A 285 17.97 -7.77 7.78
C ALA A 285 19.06 -8.04 8.83
N GLY A 286 20.03 -7.13 8.93
CA GLY A 286 21.13 -7.21 9.89
C GLY A 286 22.26 -8.16 9.50
N SER A 287 22.19 -8.83 8.34
CA SER A 287 23.22 -9.77 7.90
C SER A 287 24.61 -9.13 7.63
N ARG A 288 24.65 -7.80 7.51
CA ARG A 288 25.88 -7.01 7.35
C ARG A 288 26.10 -5.98 8.45
N SER A 289 25.43 -6.10 9.58
CA SER A 289 25.53 -5.12 10.67
C SER A 289 26.93 -5.01 11.26
N GLU A 290 27.72 -6.08 11.24
CA GLU A 290 29.11 -6.11 11.77
C GLU A 290 30.08 -5.32 10.88
N ASP A 291 29.75 -5.11 9.61
CA ASP A 291 30.59 -4.36 8.66
C ASP A 291 30.39 -2.84 8.79
N TYR A 292 29.43 -2.37 9.59
CA TYR A 292 29.00 -0.99 9.64
C TYR A 292 29.17 -0.34 11.01
N LEU A 293 29.62 0.93 11.00
CA LEU A 293 29.55 1.79 12.17
C LEU A 293 28.22 2.56 12.18
N ARG A 294 27.65 2.76 13.37
CA ARG A 294 26.43 3.52 13.59
C ARG A 294 26.69 4.74 14.42
N PHE A 295 26.20 5.88 13.94
CA PHE A 295 26.30 7.15 14.63
C PHE A 295 24.89 7.67 14.93
N SER A 296 24.66 8.03 16.19
CA SER A 296 23.37 8.55 16.63
C SER A 296 23.17 10.00 16.19
N PHE A 297 21.94 10.33 15.83
CA PHE A 297 21.47 11.70 15.68
C PHE A 297 20.21 11.91 16.53
N PHE A 298 19.94 13.15 16.88
CA PHE A 298 18.88 13.51 17.81
C PHE A 298 17.89 14.47 17.18
N ILE A 299 16.61 14.15 17.35
CA ILE A 299 15.47 14.98 16.93
C ILE A 299 14.41 14.96 18.03
N ASP A 300 13.69 16.07 18.20
CA ASP A 300 12.67 16.15 19.24
C ASP A 300 11.40 15.40 18.82
N LYS A 301 10.76 14.76 19.80
CA LYS A 301 9.48 14.08 19.58
C LYS A 301 8.40 15.09 19.21
N SER A 302 7.84 14.95 18.03
CA SER A 302 6.76 15.81 17.53
C SER A 302 5.70 15.00 16.80
N ASP A 303 4.46 15.49 16.80
CA ASP A 303 3.42 14.91 15.94
C ASP A 303 3.66 15.30 14.48
N THR A 304 3.75 14.31 13.63
CA THR A 304 3.88 14.50 12.17
C THR A 304 2.49 14.72 11.58
N THR A 305 2.23 15.88 11.02
CA THR A 305 1.01 16.12 10.23
C THR A 305 1.14 15.38 8.90
N LEU A 306 0.14 14.56 8.57
CA LEU A 306 0.13 13.81 7.32
C LEU A 306 -0.43 14.70 6.20
N SER A 307 0.38 14.93 5.17
CA SER A 307 0.00 15.61 3.93
C SER A 307 -0.04 14.65 2.74
N ARG A 308 0.48 13.44 2.90
CA ARG A 308 0.47 12.40 1.86
C ARG A 308 -0.95 11.92 1.58
N PHE A 309 -1.19 11.52 0.33
CA PHE A 309 -2.44 10.89 -0.05
C PHE A 309 -2.62 9.52 0.65
N VAL A 310 -3.76 9.34 1.31
CA VAL A 310 -4.19 8.05 1.87
C VAL A 310 -5.43 7.62 1.10
N ASP A 311 -5.31 6.52 0.36
CA ASP A 311 -6.39 6.04 -0.51
C ASP A 311 -7.57 5.50 0.32
N PRO A 312 -8.77 6.08 0.22
CA PRO A 312 -9.97 5.58 0.91
C PRO A 312 -10.45 4.23 0.36
N ALA A 313 -10.08 3.88 -0.87
CA ALA A 313 -10.46 2.64 -1.53
C ALA A 313 -9.23 1.77 -1.91
N PRO A 314 -8.44 1.27 -0.94
CA PRO A 314 -7.12 0.69 -1.20
C PRO A 314 -7.14 -0.58 -2.05
N PHE A 315 -8.31 -1.19 -2.24
CA PHE A 315 -8.49 -2.33 -3.14
C PHE A 315 -8.80 -1.94 -4.59
N VAL A 316 -9.19 -0.68 -4.83
CA VAL A 316 -9.67 -0.20 -6.13
C VAL A 316 -8.72 0.85 -6.70
N PRO A 317 -8.06 0.62 -7.86
CA PRO A 317 -7.19 1.62 -8.45
C PRO A 317 -7.95 2.91 -8.82
N GLY A 318 -7.43 4.07 -8.42
CA GLY A 318 -8.04 5.36 -8.71
C GLY A 318 -8.05 5.74 -10.20
N ASN A 319 -7.03 5.31 -10.98
CA ASN A 319 -6.95 5.55 -12.41
C ASN A 319 -7.84 4.56 -13.19
N LYS A 320 -8.73 5.08 -14.05
CA LYS A 320 -9.70 4.26 -14.82
C LYS A 320 -9.03 3.16 -15.65
N GLY A 321 -8.01 3.48 -16.44
CA GLY A 321 -7.33 2.48 -17.29
C GLY A 321 -6.62 1.39 -16.48
N LYS A 322 -5.99 1.76 -15.36
CA LYS A 322 -5.39 0.78 -14.42
C LYS A 322 -6.47 -0.06 -13.74
N ARG A 323 -7.62 0.52 -13.42
CA ARG A 323 -8.76 -0.18 -12.81
C ARG A 323 -9.36 -1.19 -13.77
N ASP A 324 -9.62 -0.80 -15.03
CA ASP A 324 -10.20 -1.68 -16.04
C ASP A 324 -9.30 -2.91 -16.31
N LYS A 325 -8.00 -2.69 -16.48
CA LYS A 325 -7.02 -3.78 -16.60
C LYS A 325 -7.03 -4.70 -15.38
N ARG A 326 -7.11 -4.15 -14.17
CA ARG A 326 -7.19 -4.95 -12.94
C ARG A 326 -8.50 -5.73 -12.84
N CYS A 327 -9.63 -5.15 -13.25
CA CYS A 327 -10.90 -5.87 -13.30
C CYS A 327 -10.83 -7.08 -14.25
N GLU A 328 -10.24 -6.91 -15.42
CA GLU A 328 -10.00 -8.01 -16.36
C GLU A 328 -9.12 -9.11 -15.74
N GLU A 329 -8.00 -8.74 -15.11
CA GLU A 329 -7.10 -9.68 -14.44
C GLU A 329 -7.80 -10.45 -13.31
N ILE A 330 -8.59 -9.78 -12.49
CA ILE A 330 -9.33 -10.41 -11.38
C ILE A 330 -10.35 -11.41 -11.90
N LEU A 331 -11.18 -11.03 -12.87
CA LEU A 331 -12.15 -11.93 -13.50
C LEU A 331 -11.47 -13.13 -14.15
N ALA A 332 -10.30 -12.92 -14.77
CA ALA A 332 -9.50 -14.01 -15.33
C ALA A 332 -8.98 -14.96 -14.22
N ILE A 333 -8.45 -14.44 -13.12
CA ILE A 333 -7.98 -15.26 -11.98
C ILE A 333 -9.14 -16.08 -11.39
N GLN A 334 -10.30 -15.45 -11.14
CA GLN A 334 -11.47 -16.11 -10.60
C GLN A 334 -11.96 -17.23 -11.51
N SER A 335 -12.14 -16.93 -12.80
CA SER A 335 -12.64 -17.91 -13.79
C SER A 335 -11.65 -19.04 -14.06
N MET A 336 -10.34 -18.78 -14.04
CA MET A 336 -9.31 -19.82 -14.19
C MET A 336 -9.24 -20.73 -12.97
N GLY A 337 -9.41 -20.20 -11.77
CA GLY A 337 -9.49 -21.00 -10.55
C GLY A 337 -10.68 -21.97 -10.58
N LEU A 338 -11.87 -21.47 -10.93
CA LEU A 338 -13.07 -22.29 -11.08
C LEU A 338 -12.92 -23.29 -12.24
N LYS A 339 -12.42 -22.87 -13.40
CA LYS A 339 -12.13 -23.73 -14.54
C LYS A 339 -11.34 -24.96 -14.13
N LYS A 340 -10.22 -24.76 -13.42
CA LYS A 340 -9.37 -25.88 -12.97
C LYS A 340 -10.09 -26.82 -12.02
N ARG A 341 -10.94 -26.30 -11.14
CA ARG A 341 -11.71 -27.12 -10.19
C ARG A 341 -12.73 -27.97 -10.94
N LEU A 342 -13.48 -27.41 -11.90
CA LEU A 342 -14.44 -28.12 -12.72
C LEU A 342 -13.78 -29.22 -13.57
N GLU A 343 -12.65 -28.95 -14.21
CA GLU A 343 -11.86 -29.94 -14.95
C GLU A 343 -11.42 -31.12 -14.07
N HIS A 344 -10.92 -30.80 -12.86
CA HIS A 344 -10.42 -31.83 -11.94
C HIS A 344 -11.53 -32.73 -11.42
N THR A 345 -12.64 -32.16 -10.99
CA THR A 345 -13.76 -32.90 -10.40
C THR A 345 -14.64 -33.60 -11.46
N ARG A 346 -14.53 -33.18 -12.73
CA ARG A 346 -15.36 -33.66 -13.82
C ARG A 346 -16.87 -33.50 -13.56
N CYS A 347 -17.23 -32.45 -12.80
CA CYS A 347 -18.62 -32.10 -12.55
C CYS A 347 -19.36 -31.84 -13.87
N LYS A 348 -20.61 -32.27 -13.96
CA LYS A 348 -21.46 -32.09 -15.14
C LYS A 348 -22.16 -30.74 -15.17
N CYS A 349 -22.30 -30.11 -14.02
CA CYS A 349 -22.91 -28.77 -13.90
C CYS A 349 -22.29 -27.97 -12.77
N ALA A 350 -22.48 -26.65 -12.82
CA ALA A 350 -22.26 -25.73 -11.70
C ALA A 350 -23.60 -25.27 -11.15
N VAL A 351 -23.77 -25.26 -9.85
CA VAL A 351 -25.00 -24.80 -9.17
C VAL A 351 -24.70 -23.51 -8.43
N VAL A 352 -25.42 -22.44 -8.75
CA VAL A 352 -25.23 -21.11 -8.17
C VAL A 352 -26.55 -20.59 -7.64
N GLY A 353 -26.59 -20.19 -6.38
CA GLY A 353 -27.75 -19.49 -5.80
C GLY A 353 -27.78 -18.03 -6.28
N ILE A 354 -28.89 -17.61 -6.88
CA ILE A 354 -29.04 -16.24 -7.42
C ILE A 354 -30.12 -15.50 -6.67
N SER A 355 -29.69 -14.53 -5.86
CA SER A 355 -30.58 -13.63 -5.12
C SER A 355 -30.99 -12.39 -5.92
N GLY A 356 -30.25 -12.06 -6.98
CA GLY A 356 -30.37 -10.77 -7.70
C GLY A 356 -29.50 -9.66 -7.12
N GLY A 357 -28.68 -9.95 -6.09
CA GLY A 357 -27.71 -9.03 -5.51
C GLY A 357 -26.32 -9.13 -6.19
N LEU A 358 -25.43 -8.19 -5.82
CA LEU A 358 -24.09 -8.02 -6.43
C LEU A 358 -23.22 -9.28 -6.38
N ASP A 359 -23.19 -9.98 -5.25
CA ASP A 359 -22.26 -11.12 -5.04
C ASP A 359 -22.66 -12.33 -5.87
N SER A 360 -23.94 -12.66 -5.88
CA SER A 360 -24.48 -13.75 -6.70
C SER A 360 -24.35 -13.42 -8.20
N THR A 361 -24.52 -12.14 -8.56
CA THR A 361 -24.29 -11.66 -9.94
C THR A 361 -22.84 -11.89 -10.35
N LEU A 362 -21.87 -11.43 -9.56
CA LEU A 362 -20.45 -11.62 -9.86
C LEU A 362 -20.09 -13.12 -9.96
N ALA A 363 -20.59 -13.93 -9.03
CA ALA A 363 -20.35 -15.38 -9.04
C ALA A 363 -20.89 -16.04 -10.29
N LEU A 364 -22.06 -15.64 -10.79
CA LEU A 364 -22.62 -16.14 -12.04
C LEU A 364 -21.80 -15.70 -13.26
N LEU A 365 -21.37 -14.43 -13.33
CA LEU A 365 -20.50 -13.91 -14.39
C LEU A 365 -19.18 -14.69 -14.48
N VAL A 366 -18.54 -14.94 -13.32
CA VAL A 366 -17.31 -15.75 -13.25
C VAL A 366 -17.55 -17.19 -13.67
N THR A 367 -18.70 -17.77 -13.28
CA THR A 367 -19.07 -19.14 -13.67
C THR A 367 -19.28 -19.26 -15.18
N VAL A 368 -19.97 -18.30 -15.78
CA VAL A 368 -20.15 -18.23 -17.25
C VAL A 368 -18.79 -18.16 -17.95
N GLN A 369 -17.89 -17.28 -17.50
CA GLN A 369 -16.54 -17.20 -18.08
C GLN A 369 -15.74 -18.50 -17.93
N ALA A 370 -15.87 -19.22 -16.82
CA ALA A 370 -15.22 -20.51 -16.64
C ALA A 370 -15.77 -21.57 -17.61
N PHE A 371 -17.08 -21.60 -17.83
CA PHE A 371 -17.74 -22.49 -18.79
C PHE A 371 -17.34 -22.17 -20.23
N ASP A 372 -17.32 -20.89 -20.62
CA ASP A 372 -16.89 -20.46 -21.94
C ASP A 372 -15.43 -20.87 -22.22
N ARG A 373 -14.54 -20.73 -21.23
CA ARG A 373 -13.14 -21.18 -21.29
C ARG A 373 -13.02 -22.71 -21.45
N LEU A 374 -13.94 -23.48 -20.88
CA LEU A 374 -14.03 -24.93 -21.01
C LEU A 374 -14.76 -25.38 -22.28
N LYS A 375 -15.39 -24.46 -23.01
CA LYS A 375 -16.28 -24.73 -24.13
C LYS A 375 -17.44 -25.65 -23.73
N LEU A 376 -17.94 -25.50 -22.48
CA LEU A 376 -19.10 -26.19 -21.96
C LEU A 376 -20.38 -25.39 -22.26
N PRO A 377 -21.52 -26.05 -22.47
CA PRO A 377 -22.80 -25.38 -22.65
C PRO A 377 -23.20 -24.60 -21.39
N ARG A 378 -23.63 -23.37 -21.54
CA ARG A 378 -24.06 -22.52 -20.41
C ARG A 378 -25.35 -23.05 -19.74
N GLU A 379 -26.15 -23.85 -20.43
CA GLU A 379 -27.32 -24.54 -19.87
C GLU A 379 -26.95 -25.57 -18.79
N GLN A 380 -25.68 -25.94 -18.67
CA GLN A 380 -25.16 -26.73 -17.56
C GLN A 380 -24.82 -25.88 -16.32
N ILE A 381 -25.00 -24.56 -16.37
CA ILE A 381 -24.98 -23.68 -15.20
C ILE A 381 -26.40 -23.63 -14.66
N TYR A 382 -26.62 -24.26 -13.51
CA TYR A 382 -27.91 -24.27 -12.82
C TYR A 382 -27.96 -23.06 -11.89
N ALA A 383 -28.63 -22.01 -12.35
CA ALA A 383 -28.86 -20.78 -11.61
C ALA A 383 -30.18 -20.91 -10.83
N VAL A 384 -30.04 -21.07 -9.51
CA VAL A 384 -31.17 -21.39 -8.62
C VAL A 384 -31.64 -20.13 -7.92
N THR A 385 -32.88 -19.69 -8.19
CA THR A 385 -33.54 -18.66 -7.40
C THR A 385 -34.48 -19.28 -6.38
N MET A 386 -34.42 -18.80 -5.14
CA MET A 386 -35.14 -19.38 -4.01
C MET A 386 -35.88 -18.27 -3.23
N PRO A 387 -37.04 -17.81 -3.76
CA PRO A 387 -37.81 -16.79 -3.08
C PRO A 387 -38.20 -17.26 -1.67
N GLY A 388 -37.87 -16.41 -0.68
CA GLY A 388 -38.20 -16.57 0.73
C GLY A 388 -39.14 -15.47 1.21
N PHE A 389 -39.17 -15.24 2.52
CA PHE A 389 -40.06 -14.23 3.11
C PHE A 389 -39.60 -12.79 2.84
N GLY A 390 -38.32 -12.57 2.61
CA GLY A 390 -37.73 -11.23 2.39
C GLY A 390 -37.44 -10.86 0.94
N THR A 391 -37.75 -11.73 -0.02
CA THR A 391 -37.46 -11.48 -1.45
C THR A 391 -38.35 -10.37 -2.00
N THR A 392 -37.77 -9.36 -2.64
CA THR A 392 -38.49 -8.27 -3.30
C THR A 392 -38.70 -8.55 -4.79
N ASP A 393 -39.77 -7.97 -5.40
CA ASP A 393 -40.05 -8.15 -6.82
C ASP A 393 -38.89 -7.69 -7.69
N ARG A 394 -38.22 -6.57 -7.35
CA ARG A 394 -37.09 -6.02 -8.11
C ARG A 394 -35.89 -6.98 -8.16
N THR A 395 -35.48 -7.50 -7.02
CA THR A 395 -34.34 -8.44 -6.95
C THR A 395 -34.65 -9.76 -7.62
N TYR A 396 -35.89 -10.22 -7.50
CA TYR A 396 -36.37 -11.41 -8.20
C TYR A 396 -36.36 -11.24 -9.71
N GLU A 397 -36.90 -10.14 -10.26
CA GLU A 397 -36.89 -9.86 -11.69
C GLU A 397 -35.48 -9.68 -12.23
N ASN A 398 -34.58 -9.04 -11.47
CA ASN A 398 -33.16 -8.94 -11.80
C ASN A 398 -32.51 -10.32 -11.91
N ALA A 399 -32.78 -11.23 -10.96
CA ALA A 399 -32.27 -12.59 -11.01
C ALA A 399 -32.72 -13.32 -12.27
N LEU A 400 -34.01 -13.27 -12.60
CA LEU A 400 -34.57 -13.94 -13.79
C LEU A 400 -33.98 -13.37 -15.09
N SER A 401 -33.89 -12.05 -15.20
CA SER A 401 -33.37 -11.37 -16.38
C SER A 401 -31.88 -11.66 -16.57
N LEU A 402 -31.10 -11.62 -15.49
CA LEU A 402 -29.67 -11.95 -15.50
C LEU A 402 -29.41 -13.39 -16.00
N ILE A 403 -30.16 -14.36 -15.45
CA ILE A 403 -30.03 -15.78 -15.81
C ILE A 403 -30.34 -15.99 -17.30
N ARG A 404 -31.42 -15.34 -17.78
CA ARG A 404 -31.84 -15.42 -19.19
C ARG A 404 -30.77 -14.81 -20.13
N CYS A 405 -30.30 -13.60 -19.83
CA CYS A 405 -29.30 -12.91 -20.65
C CYS A 405 -27.98 -13.68 -20.74
N LEU A 406 -27.62 -14.41 -19.72
CA LEU A 406 -26.39 -15.21 -19.67
C LEU A 406 -26.54 -16.61 -20.27
N GLY A 407 -27.76 -17.08 -20.57
CA GLY A 407 -28.04 -18.40 -21.11
C GLY A 407 -27.86 -19.54 -20.11
N ALA A 408 -27.93 -19.25 -18.82
CA ALA A 408 -27.90 -20.27 -17.77
C ALA A 408 -29.27 -20.93 -17.59
N LYS A 409 -29.32 -22.14 -17.03
CA LYS A 409 -30.56 -22.85 -16.76
C LYS A 409 -31.18 -22.36 -15.47
N LEU A 410 -32.36 -21.73 -15.57
CA LEU A 410 -33.14 -21.32 -14.41
C LEU A 410 -33.73 -22.54 -13.67
N ILE A 411 -33.54 -22.58 -12.37
CA ILE A 411 -34.29 -23.44 -11.44
C ILE A 411 -34.91 -22.54 -10.37
N GLU A 412 -36.21 -22.66 -10.18
CA GLU A 412 -36.95 -21.89 -9.18
C GLU A 412 -37.50 -22.82 -8.10
N VAL A 413 -37.25 -22.48 -6.82
CA VAL A 413 -37.70 -23.26 -5.67
C VAL A 413 -38.24 -22.30 -4.61
N ASP A 414 -39.56 -22.31 -4.35
CA ASP A 414 -40.16 -21.58 -3.22
C ASP A 414 -39.83 -22.32 -1.91
N ILE A 415 -39.09 -21.67 -1.02
CA ILE A 415 -38.64 -22.26 0.24
C ILE A 415 -39.60 -22.04 1.41
N LYS A 416 -40.67 -21.24 1.24
CA LYS A 416 -41.51 -20.78 2.37
C LYS A 416 -42.14 -21.92 3.13
N GLU A 417 -42.68 -22.91 2.42
CA GLU A 417 -43.34 -24.04 3.09
C GLU A 417 -42.34 -24.93 3.84
N ALA A 418 -41.18 -25.22 3.25
CA ALA A 418 -40.15 -26.01 3.90
C ALA A 418 -39.63 -25.29 5.17
N VAL A 419 -39.42 -24.01 5.13
CA VAL A 419 -39.02 -23.20 6.29
C VAL A 419 -40.11 -23.17 7.37
N ARG A 420 -41.39 -23.06 7.00
CA ARG A 420 -42.51 -23.13 7.97
C ARG A 420 -42.55 -24.49 8.68
N ILE A 421 -42.36 -25.58 7.94
CA ILE A 421 -42.29 -26.93 8.55
C ILE A 421 -41.12 -26.97 9.54
N HIS A 422 -39.96 -26.49 9.13
CA HIS A 422 -38.78 -26.44 10.00
C HIS A 422 -39.02 -25.60 11.26
N PHE A 423 -39.63 -24.41 11.14
CA PHE A 423 -39.96 -23.55 12.30
C PHE A 423 -40.89 -24.23 13.25
N ARG A 424 -41.94 -24.90 12.74
CA ARG A 424 -42.87 -25.70 13.58
C ARG A 424 -42.14 -26.82 14.34
N ASP A 425 -41.23 -27.52 13.66
CA ASP A 425 -40.52 -28.66 14.25
C ASP A 425 -39.56 -28.26 15.37
N ILE A 426 -38.96 -27.04 15.29
CA ILE A 426 -38.07 -26.49 16.33
C ILE A 426 -38.79 -25.59 17.33
N GLY A 427 -40.10 -25.36 17.18
CA GLY A 427 -40.88 -24.47 18.06
C GLY A 427 -40.59 -22.95 17.86
N GLN A 428 -40.11 -22.55 16.69
CA GLN A 428 -39.92 -21.12 16.33
C GLN A 428 -41.24 -20.50 15.92
N ASP A 429 -41.58 -19.35 16.51
CA ASP A 429 -42.72 -18.55 16.10
C ASP A 429 -42.35 -17.71 14.85
N GLU A 430 -43.09 -17.89 13.75
CA GLU A 430 -42.88 -17.16 12.47
C GLU A 430 -42.98 -15.64 12.64
N SER A 431 -43.69 -15.12 13.66
CA SER A 431 -43.78 -13.72 13.96
C SER A 431 -42.53 -13.12 14.63
N VAL A 432 -41.63 -13.95 15.16
CA VAL A 432 -40.40 -13.55 15.82
C VAL A 432 -39.24 -13.55 14.82
N HIS A 433 -38.92 -12.37 14.32
CA HIS A 433 -37.89 -12.15 13.30
C HIS A 433 -36.48 -12.03 13.92
N ASP A 434 -36.02 -13.07 14.59
CA ASP A 434 -34.71 -13.15 15.22
C ASP A 434 -33.67 -13.85 14.33
N VAL A 435 -32.48 -14.08 14.89
CA VAL A 435 -31.39 -14.79 14.19
C VAL A 435 -31.76 -16.22 13.77
N THR A 436 -32.71 -16.87 14.46
CA THR A 436 -33.20 -18.22 14.11
C THR A 436 -34.04 -18.14 12.84
N TYR A 437 -34.91 -17.14 12.75
CA TYR A 437 -35.74 -16.86 11.57
C TYR A 437 -34.89 -16.62 10.31
N GLU A 438 -33.84 -15.82 10.42
CA GLU A 438 -32.93 -15.53 9.31
C GLU A 438 -32.11 -16.77 8.93
N ASN A 439 -31.45 -17.39 9.91
CA ASN A 439 -30.58 -18.53 9.68
C ASN A 439 -31.31 -19.78 9.17
N GLY A 440 -32.57 -19.98 9.56
CA GLY A 440 -33.39 -21.07 9.05
C GLY A 440 -33.56 -21.00 7.53
N GLN A 441 -33.89 -19.83 7.01
CA GLN A 441 -34.02 -19.59 5.56
C GLN A 441 -32.69 -19.77 4.82
N ALA A 442 -31.59 -19.22 5.37
CA ALA A 442 -30.28 -19.31 4.73
C ALA A 442 -29.79 -20.78 4.64
N ARG A 443 -30.03 -21.60 5.68
CA ARG A 443 -29.65 -23.03 5.66
C ARG A 443 -30.51 -23.83 4.71
N GLU A 444 -31.80 -23.57 4.64
CA GLU A 444 -32.71 -24.21 3.67
C GLU A 444 -32.24 -23.98 2.23
N ARG A 445 -31.88 -22.72 1.89
CA ARG A 445 -31.30 -22.41 0.57
C ARG A 445 -30.03 -23.20 0.29
N THR A 446 -29.13 -23.30 1.26
CA THR A 446 -27.86 -24.05 1.10
C THR A 446 -28.10 -25.54 0.93
N GLN A 447 -29.02 -26.15 1.69
CA GLN A 447 -29.39 -27.56 1.57
C GLN A 447 -29.90 -27.84 0.15
N ILE A 448 -30.80 -27.04 -0.37
CA ILE A 448 -31.36 -27.18 -1.74
C ILE A 448 -30.24 -27.14 -2.79
N LEU A 449 -29.32 -26.18 -2.69
CA LEU A 449 -28.21 -26.06 -3.63
C LEU A 449 -27.32 -27.32 -3.61
N MET A 450 -26.99 -27.82 -2.42
CA MET A 450 -26.15 -29.01 -2.25
C MET A 450 -26.84 -30.26 -2.83
N ASP A 451 -28.15 -30.42 -2.59
CA ASP A 451 -28.92 -31.59 -3.08
C ASP A 451 -29.12 -31.53 -4.61
N ILE A 452 -29.35 -30.34 -5.17
CA ILE A 452 -29.38 -30.15 -6.64
C ILE A 452 -28.02 -30.52 -7.25
N ALA A 453 -26.91 -30.10 -6.62
CA ALA A 453 -25.57 -30.45 -7.08
C ALA A 453 -25.34 -31.97 -7.02
N ASN A 454 -25.69 -32.63 -5.92
CA ASN A 454 -25.56 -34.08 -5.76
C ASN A 454 -26.38 -34.83 -6.80
N LYS A 455 -27.66 -34.45 -7.00
CA LYS A 455 -28.56 -35.08 -7.98
C LYS A 455 -28.03 -35.02 -9.41
N ASN A 456 -27.31 -33.94 -9.74
CA ASN A 456 -26.87 -33.68 -11.10
C ASN A 456 -25.35 -33.87 -11.31
N ASN A 457 -24.65 -34.46 -10.36
CA ASN A 457 -23.18 -34.58 -10.37
C ASN A 457 -22.51 -33.21 -10.63
N GLY A 458 -22.93 -32.23 -9.85
CA GLY A 458 -22.53 -30.83 -9.97
C GLY A 458 -21.68 -30.35 -8.80
N MET A 459 -21.32 -29.06 -8.87
CA MET A 459 -20.56 -28.33 -7.87
C MET A 459 -21.31 -27.07 -7.46
N VAL A 460 -21.47 -26.83 -6.16
CA VAL A 460 -22.02 -25.58 -5.61
C VAL A 460 -20.94 -24.50 -5.61
N ILE A 461 -21.22 -23.38 -6.28
CA ILE A 461 -20.35 -22.22 -6.37
C ILE A 461 -20.77 -21.19 -5.30
N GLY A 462 -19.83 -20.84 -4.43
CA GLY A 462 -20.05 -19.86 -3.37
C GLY A 462 -20.02 -18.42 -3.88
N THR A 463 -20.91 -17.62 -3.35
CA THR A 463 -21.11 -16.23 -3.75
C THR A 463 -20.56 -15.23 -2.74
N GLY A 464 -20.33 -15.61 -1.47
CA GLY A 464 -19.89 -14.72 -0.39
C GLY A 464 -18.57 -14.03 -0.69
N ASP A 465 -18.49 -12.74 -0.42
CA ASP A 465 -17.30 -11.90 -0.63
C ASP A 465 -16.39 -11.83 0.61
N MET A 466 -15.20 -11.23 0.42
CA MET A 466 -14.19 -11.14 1.48
C MET A 466 -14.65 -10.27 2.66
N SER A 467 -15.38 -9.19 2.42
CA SER A 467 -15.82 -8.25 3.47
C SER A 467 -16.86 -8.90 4.40
N GLU A 468 -17.82 -9.63 3.82
CA GLU A 468 -18.78 -10.43 4.58
C GLU A 468 -18.08 -11.50 5.41
N LEU A 469 -17.12 -12.21 4.81
CA LEU A 469 -16.34 -13.23 5.52
C LEU A 469 -15.47 -12.62 6.63
N ALA A 470 -14.91 -11.43 6.42
CA ALA A 470 -14.12 -10.72 7.44
C ALA A 470 -14.99 -10.34 8.65
N LEU A 471 -16.19 -9.81 8.41
CA LEU A 471 -17.13 -9.41 9.44
C LEU A 471 -17.95 -10.57 10.01
N GLY A 472 -17.87 -11.77 9.39
CA GLY A 472 -18.73 -12.91 9.70
C GLY A 472 -20.21 -12.62 9.43
N TRP A 473 -20.51 -11.75 8.45
CA TRP A 473 -21.87 -11.42 8.03
C TRP A 473 -22.38 -12.48 7.04
N ALA A 474 -22.51 -13.69 7.54
CA ALA A 474 -23.01 -14.86 6.85
C ALA A 474 -23.51 -15.87 7.86
N THR A 475 -24.50 -16.68 7.49
CA THR A 475 -25.02 -17.76 8.32
C THR A 475 -24.06 -18.92 8.34
N TYR A 476 -23.58 -19.31 9.55
CA TYR A 476 -22.75 -20.48 9.72
C TYR A 476 -23.46 -21.75 9.22
N ASN A 477 -22.78 -22.55 8.42
CA ASN A 477 -23.33 -23.71 7.74
C ASN A 477 -24.59 -23.38 6.89
N GLY A 478 -24.62 -22.18 6.36
CA GLY A 478 -25.62 -21.68 5.42
C GLY A 478 -24.90 -21.08 4.20
N ASP A 479 -25.20 -19.84 3.90
CA ASP A 479 -24.68 -19.10 2.73
C ASP A 479 -23.14 -18.92 2.70
N HIS A 480 -22.43 -19.07 3.84
CA HIS A 480 -20.98 -19.08 3.88
C HIS A 480 -20.36 -20.39 3.33
N MET A 481 -21.15 -21.46 3.16
CA MET A 481 -20.68 -22.77 2.71
C MET A 481 -20.90 -22.99 1.22
N SER A 482 -19.91 -23.56 0.58
CA SER A 482 -19.96 -23.99 -0.81
C SER A 482 -18.86 -25.02 -1.10
N MET A 483 -18.85 -25.57 -2.30
CA MET A 483 -17.78 -26.47 -2.72
C MET A 483 -16.57 -25.72 -3.32
N TYR A 484 -16.80 -24.49 -3.81
CA TYR A 484 -15.77 -23.57 -4.27
C TYR A 484 -16.27 -22.13 -4.25
N GLY A 485 -15.61 -21.24 -3.52
CA GLY A 485 -16.00 -19.83 -3.38
C GLY A 485 -15.22 -18.93 -4.36
N VAL A 486 -15.90 -18.40 -5.38
CA VAL A 486 -15.22 -17.58 -6.40
C VAL A 486 -14.92 -16.16 -5.95
N ASN A 487 -15.67 -15.61 -4.96
CA ASN A 487 -15.54 -14.24 -4.48
C ASN A 487 -14.81 -14.12 -3.13
N VAL A 488 -14.31 -15.20 -2.54
CA VAL A 488 -13.78 -15.25 -1.15
C VAL A 488 -12.61 -14.30 -0.86
N SER A 489 -11.94 -13.80 -1.87
CA SER A 489 -10.87 -12.79 -1.72
C SER A 489 -11.15 -11.48 -2.44
N VAL A 490 -12.39 -11.23 -2.86
CA VAL A 490 -12.84 -9.98 -3.47
C VAL A 490 -13.61 -9.17 -2.42
N PRO A 491 -13.16 -7.98 -2.01
CA PRO A 491 -13.89 -7.15 -1.06
C PRO A 491 -15.14 -6.53 -1.70
N LYS A 492 -16.15 -6.20 -0.89
CA LYS A 492 -17.45 -5.67 -1.34
C LYS A 492 -17.30 -4.43 -2.23
N THR A 493 -16.40 -3.52 -1.88
CA THR A 493 -16.12 -2.34 -2.69
C THR A 493 -15.62 -2.69 -4.08
N LEU A 494 -14.80 -3.73 -4.21
CA LEU A 494 -14.28 -4.20 -5.50
C LEU A 494 -15.31 -5.02 -6.30
N VAL A 495 -16.20 -5.79 -5.65
CA VAL A 495 -17.32 -6.50 -6.31
C VAL A 495 -18.13 -5.53 -7.17
N ARG A 496 -18.48 -4.36 -6.62
CA ARG A 496 -19.24 -3.31 -7.32
C ARG A 496 -18.51 -2.84 -8.60
N HIS A 497 -17.20 -2.64 -8.51
CA HIS A 497 -16.40 -2.23 -9.66
C HIS A 497 -16.26 -3.32 -10.73
N LEU A 498 -16.19 -4.58 -10.34
CA LEU A 498 -16.14 -5.71 -11.28
C LEU A 498 -17.44 -5.87 -12.06
N VAL A 499 -18.59 -5.75 -11.38
CA VAL A 499 -19.90 -5.80 -12.04
C VAL A 499 -20.09 -4.59 -12.98
N HIS A 500 -19.67 -3.39 -12.54
CA HIS A 500 -19.70 -2.19 -13.39
C HIS A 500 -18.82 -2.34 -14.64
N TYR A 501 -17.59 -2.82 -14.47
CA TYR A 501 -16.69 -3.09 -15.59
C TYR A 501 -17.29 -4.09 -16.58
N TYR A 502 -17.92 -5.14 -16.06
CA TYR A 502 -18.58 -6.15 -16.92
C TYR A 502 -19.78 -5.54 -17.66
N ALA A 503 -20.57 -4.69 -17.02
CA ALA A 503 -21.69 -3.98 -17.65
C ALA A 503 -21.23 -3.10 -18.83
N ASP A 504 -20.06 -2.42 -18.67
CA ASP A 504 -19.49 -1.56 -19.71
C ASP A 504 -18.91 -2.36 -20.90
N THR A 505 -18.42 -3.58 -20.65
CA THR A 505 -17.58 -4.33 -21.62
C THR A 505 -18.26 -5.57 -22.22
N CYS A 506 -19.42 -5.99 -21.70
CA CYS A 506 -20.08 -7.25 -22.11
C CYS A 506 -20.61 -7.26 -23.57
N GLY A 507 -20.73 -6.11 -24.22
CA GLY A 507 -21.21 -5.99 -25.59
C GLY A 507 -22.71 -6.37 -25.81
N ASN A 508 -23.44 -6.65 -24.72
CA ASN A 508 -24.86 -6.98 -24.73
C ASN A 508 -25.65 -5.91 -23.98
N LYS A 509 -26.48 -5.14 -24.70
CA LYS A 509 -27.21 -4.00 -24.13
C LYS A 509 -28.25 -4.42 -23.07
N GLU A 510 -28.93 -5.54 -23.27
CA GLU A 510 -29.93 -6.03 -22.31
C GLU A 510 -29.25 -6.44 -21.00
N LEU A 511 -28.18 -7.23 -21.09
CA LEU A 511 -27.35 -7.63 -19.93
C LEU A 511 -26.78 -6.41 -19.22
N SER A 512 -26.22 -5.44 -19.95
CA SER A 512 -25.71 -4.18 -19.37
C SER A 512 -26.77 -3.45 -18.56
N THR A 513 -28.00 -3.33 -19.08
CA THR A 513 -29.12 -2.69 -18.36
C THR A 513 -29.45 -3.41 -17.06
N VAL A 514 -29.52 -4.75 -17.07
CA VAL A 514 -29.78 -5.55 -15.87
C VAL A 514 -28.66 -5.38 -14.84
N LEU A 515 -27.39 -5.38 -15.29
CA LEU A 515 -26.25 -5.19 -14.39
C LEU A 515 -26.24 -3.81 -13.73
N TYR A 516 -26.63 -2.75 -14.45
CA TYR A 516 -26.79 -1.41 -13.86
C TYR A 516 -27.94 -1.37 -12.85
N ASP A 517 -29.07 -2.07 -13.09
CA ASP A 517 -30.14 -2.13 -12.10
C ASP A 517 -29.73 -2.89 -10.82
N VAL A 518 -28.92 -3.95 -10.96
CA VAL A 518 -28.31 -4.64 -9.81
C VAL A 518 -27.37 -3.70 -9.04
N LEU A 519 -26.56 -2.87 -9.73
CA LEU A 519 -25.66 -1.90 -9.11
C LEU A 519 -26.42 -0.82 -8.32
N ASP A 520 -27.62 -0.46 -8.76
CA ASP A 520 -28.49 0.55 -8.11
C ASP A 520 -29.36 -0.04 -6.99
N THR A 521 -29.34 -1.36 -6.81
CA THR A 521 -30.08 -2.04 -5.75
C THR A 521 -29.31 -1.98 -4.43
N PRO A 522 -29.94 -1.54 -3.31
CA PRO A 522 -29.28 -1.53 -2.00
C PRO A 522 -28.90 -2.94 -1.52
N VAL A 523 -27.76 -3.05 -0.86
CA VAL A 523 -27.30 -4.33 -0.29
C VAL A 523 -28.20 -4.72 0.90
N SER A 524 -28.82 -5.89 0.81
CA SER A 524 -29.71 -6.44 1.84
C SER A 524 -29.58 -7.97 1.89
N PRO A 525 -29.67 -8.60 3.08
CA PRO A 525 -29.70 -10.05 3.19
C PRO A 525 -31.00 -10.68 2.71
N GLU A 526 -32.07 -9.91 2.48
CA GLU A 526 -33.40 -10.36 2.02
C GLU A 526 -33.98 -11.54 2.81
N LEU A 527 -33.78 -11.53 4.12
CA LEU A 527 -34.26 -12.56 5.02
C LEU A 527 -35.48 -12.10 5.84
N LEU A 528 -35.63 -10.79 6.05
CA LEU A 528 -36.77 -10.20 6.73
C LEU A 528 -37.86 -9.76 5.75
N PRO A 529 -39.16 -9.90 6.09
CA PRO A 529 -40.25 -9.45 5.24
C PRO A 529 -40.13 -7.96 4.89
N PRO A 530 -40.41 -7.54 3.62
CA PRO A 530 -40.32 -6.16 3.24
C PRO A 530 -41.41 -5.31 3.93
N GLU A 531 -41.05 -4.10 4.36
CA GLU A 531 -42.01 -3.13 4.89
C GLU A 531 -42.51 -2.23 3.76
N ASN A 532 -43.82 -2.25 3.50
CA ASN A 532 -44.44 -1.47 2.43
C ASN A 532 -43.81 -1.67 1.04
N GLY A 533 -43.37 -2.89 0.71
CA GLY A 533 -42.73 -3.23 -0.56
C GLY A 533 -41.27 -2.74 -0.69
N LYS A 534 -40.69 -2.18 0.38
CA LYS A 534 -39.29 -1.75 0.43
C LYS A 534 -38.49 -2.66 1.33
N ILE A 535 -37.19 -2.76 1.05
CA ILE A 535 -36.22 -3.49 1.86
C ILE A 535 -36.29 -2.99 3.31
N ALA A 536 -36.68 -3.88 4.24
CA ALA A 536 -36.83 -3.55 5.66
C ALA A 536 -35.49 -3.32 6.37
N GLN A 537 -34.42 -3.95 5.88
CA GLN A 537 -33.11 -3.94 6.53
C GLN A 537 -32.00 -3.75 5.52
N LYS A 538 -31.29 -2.63 5.61
CA LYS A 538 -30.04 -2.44 4.86
C LYS A 538 -28.88 -3.00 5.67
N THR A 539 -28.04 -3.79 5.06
CA THR A 539 -26.85 -4.37 5.71
C THR A 539 -25.98 -3.31 6.36
N GLU A 540 -25.75 -2.19 5.67
CA GLU A 540 -24.87 -1.12 6.16
C GLU A 540 -25.41 -0.37 7.37
N ASP A 541 -26.73 -0.39 7.63
CA ASP A 541 -27.32 0.21 8.84
C ASP A 541 -26.93 -0.59 10.10
N ILE A 542 -26.65 -1.91 9.96
CA ILE A 542 -26.34 -2.81 11.05
C ILE A 542 -24.83 -3.02 11.22
N VAL A 543 -24.14 -3.31 10.13
CA VAL A 543 -22.70 -3.61 10.19
C VAL A 543 -21.84 -2.38 9.92
N GLY A 544 -22.35 -1.35 9.27
CA GLY A 544 -21.66 -0.14 8.84
C GLY A 544 -21.26 -0.13 7.38
N PRO A 545 -20.78 1.02 6.88
CA PRO A 545 -20.36 1.20 5.50
C PRO A 545 -19.22 0.25 5.14
N TYR A 546 -19.36 -0.52 4.07
CA TYR A 546 -18.34 -1.47 3.62
C TYR A 546 -17.03 -0.79 3.24
N GLU A 547 -17.05 0.46 2.75
CA GLU A 547 -15.83 1.19 2.43
C GLU A 547 -14.93 1.42 3.65
N LEU A 548 -15.51 1.69 4.84
CA LEU A 548 -14.76 1.77 6.08
C LEU A 548 -14.21 0.40 6.50
N HIS A 549 -15.02 -0.65 6.41
CA HIS A 549 -14.59 -2.00 6.77
C HIS A 549 -13.50 -2.55 5.86
N ASP A 550 -13.60 -2.31 4.55
CA ASP A 550 -12.58 -2.71 3.58
C ASP A 550 -11.28 -1.94 3.82
N PHE A 551 -11.36 -0.65 4.15
CA PHE A 551 -10.21 0.15 4.56
C PHE A 551 -9.53 -0.45 5.81
N TYR A 552 -10.29 -0.74 6.87
CA TYR A 552 -9.73 -1.34 8.10
C TYR A 552 -9.13 -2.72 7.81
N LEU A 553 -9.85 -3.57 7.07
CA LEU A 553 -9.41 -4.89 6.67
C LEU A 553 -8.08 -4.85 5.92
N TYR A 554 -7.94 -3.90 4.99
CA TYR A 554 -6.71 -3.72 4.22
C TYR A 554 -5.51 -3.47 5.13
N TYR A 555 -5.61 -2.49 6.02
CA TYR A 555 -4.49 -2.11 6.88
C TYR A 555 -4.18 -3.15 7.97
N VAL A 556 -5.20 -3.79 8.52
CA VAL A 556 -5.02 -4.90 9.47
C VAL A 556 -4.31 -6.09 8.80
N MET A 557 -4.81 -6.52 7.66
CA MET A 557 -4.32 -7.74 7.01
C MET A 557 -3.01 -7.53 6.26
N ARG A 558 -2.91 -6.40 5.53
CA ARG A 558 -1.75 -6.16 4.68
C ARG A 558 -0.51 -5.72 5.47
N PHE A 559 -0.69 -4.91 6.51
CA PHE A 559 0.41 -4.30 7.26
C PHE A 559 0.44 -4.69 8.74
N GLY A 560 -0.67 -5.14 9.33
CA GLY A 560 -0.77 -5.43 10.76
C GLY A 560 -0.74 -4.16 11.61
N PHE A 561 -1.29 -3.06 11.10
CA PHE A 561 -1.30 -1.80 11.83
C PHE A 561 -2.15 -1.86 13.09
N ALA A 562 -1.72 -1.12 14.11
CA ALA A 562 -2.46 -0.92 15.34
C ALA A 562 -3.76 -0.12 15.11
N PRO A 563 -4.80 -0.32 15.94
CA PRO A 563 -6.07 0.39 15.81
C PRO A 563 -5.94 1.92 15.77
N ALA A 564 -5.08 2.50 16.60
CA ALA A 564 -4.85 3.95 16.64
C ALA A 564 -4.31 4.49 15.32
N LYS A 565 -3.37 3.77 14.71
CA LYS A 565 -2.81 4.13 13.40
C LYS A 565 -3.85 4.02 12.29
N ILE A 566 -4.66 2.95 12.29
CA ILE A 566 -5.74 2.77 11.31
C ILE A 566 -6.78 3.88 11.44
N TYR A 567 -7.16 4.24 12.68
CA TYR A 567 -8.08 5.34 12.94
C TYR A 567 -7.57 6.67 12.36
N ARG A 568 -6.31 7.01 12.65
CA ARG A 568 -5.66 8.21 12.12
C ARG A 568 -5.63 8.24 10.58
N LEU A 569 -5.29 7.12 9.95
CA LEU A 569 -5.28 7.02 8.49
C LEU A 569 -6.71 7.16 7.91
N ALA A 570 -7.71 6.58 8.57
CA ALA A 570 -9.10 6.70 8.17
C ALA A 570 -9.63 8.15 8.29
N GLN A 571 -9.22 8.88 9.35
CA GLN A 571 -9.56 10.31 9.50
C GLN A 571 -9.01 11.15 8.32
N VAL A 572 -7.82 10.83 7.82
CA VAL A 572 -7.23 11.50 6.65
C VAL A 572 -7.94 11.07 5.36
N ALA A 573 -8.12 9.76 5.17
CA ALA A 573 -8.69 9.19 3.95
C ALA A 573 -10.15 9.60 3.70
N PHE A 574 -10.93 9.70 4.77
CA PHE A 574 -12.37 9.99 4.73
C PHE A 574 -12.72 11.40 5.22
N ALA A 575 -11.74 12.32 5.23
CA ALA A 575 -11.98 13.70 5.62
C ALA A 575 -13.09 14.34 4.78
N GLY A 576 -14.11 14.91 5.45
CA GLY A 576 -15.27 15.51 4.79
C GLY A 576 -16.36 14.53 4.33
N GLN A 577 -16.12 13.20 4.42
CA GLN A 577 -17.11 12.17 4.10
C GLN A 577 -17.74 11.58 5.36
N TYR A 578 -16.94 11.31 6.39
CA TYR A 578 -17.40 10.77 7.67
C TYR A 578 -16.85 11.58 8.84
N ASP A 579 -17.68 11.76 9.86
CA ASP A 579 -17.24 12.31 11.14
C ASP A 579 -16.35 11.31 11.89
N ASN A 580 -15.39 11.82 12.66
CA ASN A 580 -14.47 10.99 13.45
C ASN A 580 -15.20 10.01 14.38
N ALA A 581 -16.34 10.42 14.97
CA ALA A 581 -17.15 9.54 15.81
C ALA A 581 -17.74 8.35 15.03
N VAL A 582 -18.11 8.54 13.77
CA VAL A 582 -18.62 7.50 12.87
C VAL A 582 -17.49 6.52 12.53
N ILE A 583 -16.32 7.04 12.15
CA ILE A 583 -15.12 6.22 11.87
C ILE A 583 -14.79 5.36 13.09
N LEU A 584 -14.72 5.97 14.28
CA LEU A 584 -14.40 5.24 15.51
C LEU A 584 -15.45 4.18 15.90
N LYS A 585 -16.74 4.50 15.74
CA LYS A 585 -17.86 3.55 15.97
C LYS A 585 -17.66 2.28 15.13
N TRP A 586 -17.40 2.44 13.84
CA TRP A 586 -17.31 1.31 12.93
C TRP A 586 -15.96 0.58 13.05
N LEU A 587 -14.91 1.25 13.46
CA LEU A 587 -13.64 0.59 13.82
C LEU A 587 -13.83 -0.36 15.03
N LYS A 588 -14.57 0.08 16.07
CA LYS A 588 -14.94 -0.77 17.22
C LYS A 588 -15.75 -1.99 16.77
N THR A 589 -16.73 -1.77 15.90
CA THR A 589 -17.58 -2.83 15.36
C THR A 589 -16.75 -3.82 14.54
N PHE A 590 -15.84 -3.31 13.68
CA PHE A 590 -14.93 -4.14 12.89
C PHE A 590 -14.11 -5.09 13.77
N TYR A 591 -13.39 -4.58 14.75
CA TYR A 591 -12.52 -5.43 15.59
C TYR A 591 -13.32 -6.45 16.39
N ARG A 592 -14.47 -6.07 17.00
CA ARG A 592 -15.34 -7.01 17.71
C ARG A 592 -15.78 -8.15 16.80
N ARG A 593 -16.29 -7.84 15.63
CA ARG A 593 -16.77 -8.87 14.67
C ARG A 593 -15.62 -9.67 14.09
N PHE A 594 -14.54 -9.02 13.69
CA PHE A 594 -13.38 -9.70 13.10
C PHE A 594 -12.82 -10.78 14.02
N PHE A 595 -12.77 -10.56 15.32
CA PHE A 595 -12.32 -11.56 16.29
C PHE A 595 -13.41 -12.57 16.60
N SER A 596 -14.61 -12.15 17.00
CA SER A 596 -15.67 -13.05 17.46
C SER A 596 -16.18 -14.00 16.38
N GLN A 597 -16.04 -13.66 15.10
CA GLN A 597 -16.52 -14.45 13.97
C GLN A 597 -15.44 -15.32 13.31
N GLN A 598 -14.26 -15.44 13.91
CA GLN A 598 -13.17 -16.26 13.36
C GLN A 598 -13.56 -17.74 13.16
N PHE A 599 -14.40 -18.31 14.01
CA PHE A 599 -14.85 -19.71 13.88
C PHE A 599 -15.52 -19.98 12.52
N LYS A 600 -16.20 -19.00 11.93
CA LYS A 600 -16.80 -19.10 10.59
C LYS A 600 -15.71 -19.19 9.51
N ARG A 601 -14.62 -18.43 9.66
CA ARG A 601 -13.52 -18.44 8.70
C ARG A 601 -12.66 -19.70 8.75
N SER A 602 -12.65 -20.41 9.88
CA SER A 602 -11.88 -21.66 10.05
C SER A 602 -12.30 -22.77 9.09
N CYS A 603 -13.53 -22.74 8.58
CA CYS A 603 -14.09 -23.74 7.66
C CYS A 603 -14.43 -23.18 6.28
N LEU A 604 -13.82 -22.07 5.86
CA LEU A 604 -14.07 -21.49 4.53
C LEU A 604 -13.75 -22.46 3.41
N PRO A 605 -14.59 -22.52 2.36
CA PRO A 605 -14.30 -23.28 1.16
C PRO A 605 -13.04 -22.75 0.45
N ASP A 606 -12.47 -23.58 -0.42
CA ASP A 606 -11.42 -23.14 -1.33
C ASP A 606 -11.92 -22.07 -2.28
N GLY A 607 -11.02 -21.16 -2.67
CA GLY A 607 -11.29 -20.13 -3.66
C GLY A 607 -10.03 -19.38 -4.07
N PRO A 608 -10.03 -18.67 -5.21
CA PRO A 608 -8.84 -18.02 -5.75
C PRO A 608 -8.50 -16.75 -4.96
N LYS A 609 -7.22 -16.53 -4.71
CA LYS A 609 -6.70 -15.27 -4.18
C LYS A 609 -6.47 -14.31 -5.35
N VAL A 610 -7.16 -13.16 -5.35
CA VAL A 610 -7.09 -12.17 -6.45
C VAL A 610 -6.20 -10.95 -6.13
N GLY A 611 -5.91 -10.69 -4.86
CA GLY A 611 -5.14 -9.53 -4.41
C GLY A 611 -4.12 -9.88 -3.33
N THR A 612 -3.54 -8.85 -2.70
CA THR A 612 -2.53 -8.99 -1.65
C THR A 612 -3.12 -9.38 -0.29
N VAL A 613 -4.44 -9.29 -0.12
CA VAL A 613 -5.18 -9.60 1.12
C VAL A 613 -6.20 -10.70 0.84
N ALA A 614 -6.29 -11.66 1.74
CA ALA A 614 -7.36 -12.66 1.80
C ALA A 614 -7.56 -13.11 3.26
N VAL A 615 -8.70 -13.72 3.55
CA VAL A 615 -9.04 -14.22 4.90
C VAL A 615 -9.04 -15.75 4.99
N SER A 616 -8.41 -16.42 4.03
CA SER A 616 -8.31 -17.86 3.98
C SER A 616 -7.48 -18.43 5.15
N PRO A 617 -8.00 -19.44 5.88
CA PRO A 617 -7.27 -20.07 6.98
C PRO A 617 -6.09 -20.93 6.51
N ARG A 618 -6.02 -21.24 5.22
CA ARG A 618 -4.93 -22.01 4.60
C ARG A 618 -3.71 -21.17 4.25
N GLY A 619 -3.85 -19.84 4.19
CA GLY A 619 -2.78 -18.94 3.75
C GLY A 619 -2.67 -17.68 4.60
N ASP A 620 -3.50 -16.69 4.33
CA ASP A 620 -3.29 -15.32 4.78
C ASP A 620 -3.69 -15.06 6.24
N LEU A 621 -4.73 -15.76 6.78
CA LEU A 621 -5.24 -15.52 8.14
C LEU A 621 -5.34 -16.80 8.95
N ARG A 622 -4.28 -17.11 9.69
CA ARG A 622 -4.23 -18.27 10.61
C ARG A 622 -4.45 -17.81 12.04
N MET A 623 -5.62 -17.27 12.31
CA MET A 623 -6.00 -16.76 13.63
C MET A 623 -6.76 -17.85 14.42
N PRO A 624 -6.48 -18.06 15.73
CA PRO A 624 -7.30 -18.93 16.59
C PRO A 624 -8.72 -18.40 16.72
N SER A 625 -9.71 -19.29 16.76
CA SER A 625 -11.13 -18.92 16.86
C SER A 625 -11.52 -18.35 18.23
N ASP A 626 -10.71 -18.59 19.24
CA ASP A 626 -10.88 -18.18 20.64
C ASP A 626 -9.91 -17.05 21.04
N ALA A 627 -9.30 -16.37 20.07
CA ALA A 627 -8.43 -15.24 20.35
C ALA A 627 -9.19 -14.08 21.02
N SER A 628 -8.62 -13.53 22.11
CA SER A 628 -9.19 -12.38 22.79
C SER A 628 -8.93 -11.09 22.01
N VAL A 629 -9.96 -10.26 21.84
CA VAL A 629 -9.87 -8.94 21.21
C VAL A 629 -9.47 -7.84 22.21
N ARG A 630 -9.29 -8.15 23.48
CA ARG A 630 -9.22 -7.21 24.60
C ARG A 630 -8.18 -6.09 24.37
N ILE A 631 -6.95 -6.44 24.06
CA ILE A 631 -5.86 -5.43 23.95
C ILE A 631 -6.10 -4.44 22.78
N TRP A 632 -6.69 -4.87 21.68
CA TRP A 632 -7.09 -3.97 20.58
C TRP A 632 -8.26 -3.07 20.97
N MET A 633 -9.23 -3.60 21.73
CA MET A 633 -10.37 -2.81 22.21
C MET A 633 -9.94 -1.80 23.28
N ASP A 634 -9.05 -2.19 24.19
CA ASP A 634 -8.48 -1.28 25.20
C ASP A 634 -7.78 -0.08 24.53
N GLU A 635 -7.02 -0.31 23.45
CA GLU A 635 -6.40 0.76 22.66
C GLU A 635 -7.46 1.68 22.01
N ILE A 636 -8.48 1.09 21.38
CA ILE A 636 -9.55 1.84 20.71
C ILE A 636 -10.36 2.69 21.70
N GLU A 637 -10.59 2.22 22.93
CA GLU A 637 -11.35 2.96 23.95
C GLU A 637 -10.65 4.24 24.41
N HIS A 638 -9.31 4.32 24.26
CA HIS A 638 -8.54 5.51 24.56
C HIS A 638 -8.47 6.52 23.40
N LEU A 639 -9.02 6.18 22.21
CA LEU A 639 -9.10 7.10 21.06
C LEU A 639 -10.26 8.10 21.22
N LYS A 640 -10.03 9.32 20.76
CA LYS A 640 -10.99 10.43 20.85
C LYS A 640 -11.45 10.86 19.46
#